data_b2d10a4fb81674609b29f7565cdc5fc0
#
_entry.id   b2d10a4fb81674609b29f7565cdc5fc0
#
_cell.length_a   1.000
_cell.length_b   1.000
_cell.length_c   1.000
_cell.angle_alpha   90.00
_cell.angle_beta   90.00
_cell.angle_gamma   90.00
#
_symmetry.space_group_name_H-M   'P 1'
#
loop_
_entity.id
_entity.type
_entity.pdbx_description
1 polymer ?
#
loop_
_entity_poly.entity_id
_entity_poly.type
_entity_poly.pdbx_seq_one_letter_code
_entity_poly.pdbx_strand_id
1 'polypeptide(L)'
;MSSTLMTTLKQLAEKGAMRQLDYQFARFIEQKSQQQLGAEHSQALGFIAAVVSAELAKGHICLPLVDASTAQGVDLAAKLGLFGEAALAVNQHLLAIDWPWLLNRSDLVGQQGEAVPLMFDGQRLYLHRYWHYEVTLAQRLISFGTPMSLKPTDVQKLKLLLDTLFARQYHFLLHALRQLPKTANASARQQQVCDFLDVVNADELNWNEIDQVISQARTAKELEALETLIPQSVCINWQKVAAAVALTRRFAVISGGPGTGKTTTVTKLLAALITQAQQQGETPTIKLVAPTGKAAARLTESIGKAVAELAVEPALKAAIPTESSTLHRLLGVIPNSVEFRHHQRNPLHLDILVVDEASMVDLPMMVKLIEALPKHARLILLGDKDQLASVEAGAVLGDICSFLTLGYSRANSEYLAKLTGYQTLIAHSHPNATPISDSLCMLQKSYRFDVRSGIGQLAKAINAGQVAMVDEVLKRNYADITHHSLSSESYNLMLKTLVKEYGRYLTRIESSGADALETQAQKAKAVLDCFNQCRLLCAIREGDFGVSGLNQRIERALVARKLIKTQDEIWYHGRPVMVARNDHGLGLYNGDIGICMLDTSEQEPRLKVYFELPDGSVKAILPSRVPEHETAYAMTIHKSQGSEFDLTLMILPPDFSPILTRELIYTGITRAKKQLMLFADMGTMKRGLKIKTQRASGLVTRLDKRLA
;
A
#
# COMPACT_ATOMS: atom_id res chain seq x y z
N MET A 1 20.44 25.43 -39.42
CA MET A 1 21.01 24.48 -38.46
C MET A 1 19.88 23.90 -37.64
N SER A 2 19.71 22.58 -37.68
CA SER A 2 18.68 21.91 -36.87
C SER A 2 19.01 22.16 -35.39
N SER A 3 18.04 22.59 -34.61
CA SER A 3 18.22 22.86 -33.18
C SER A 3 18.76 21.64 -32.43
N THR A 4 19.79 21.84 -31.66
CA THR A 4 20.36 20.81 -30.79
C THR A 4 19.34 20.17 -29.88
N LEU A 5 18.41 20.95 -29.33
CA LEU A 5 17.37 20.49 -28.38
C LEU A 5 16.39 19.48 -29.02
N MET A 6 15.77 19.84 -30.12
CA MET A 6 14.80 18.96 -30.78
C MET A 6 15.45 17.75 -31.46
N THR A 7 16.67 17.90 -31.96
CA THR A 7 17.45 16.79 -32.52
C THR A 7 17.80 15.78 -31.42
N THR A 8 18.22 16.24 -30.24
CA THR A 8 18.49 15.39 -29.08
C THR A 8 17.25 14.61 -28.64
N LEU A 9 16.09 15.26 -28.52
CA LEU A 9 14.83 14.58 -28.18
C LEU A 9 14.48 13.50 -29.22
N LYS A 10 14.66 13.80 -30.52
CA LYS A 10 14.41 12.84 -31.60
C LYS A 10 15.30 11.62 -31.45
N GLN A 11 16.63 11.83 -31.25
CA GLN A 11 17.59 10.74 -31.04
C GLN A 11 17.27 9.87 -29.82
N LEU A 12 16.83 10.48 -28.68
CA LEU A 12 16.40 9.75 -27.50
C LEU A 12 15.17 8.88 -27.79
N ALA A 13 14.20 9.39 -28.53
CA ALA A 13 13.03 8.64 -28.92
C ALA A 13 13.33 7.49 -29.89
N GLU A 14 14.21 7.72 -30.88
CA GLU A 14 14.66 6.70 -31.87
C GLU A 14 15.45 5.57 -31.18
N LYS A 15 16.25 5.89 -30.16
CA LYS A 15 16.99 4.90 -29.35
C LYS A 15 16.12 4.20 -28.27
N GLY A 16 14.86 4.56 -28.14
CA GLY A 16 13.96 4.00 -27.09
C GLY A 16 14.26 4.49 -25.67
N ALA A 17 15.13 5.49 -25.49
CA ALA A 17 15.44 6.09 -24.20
C ALA A 17 14.32 7.03 -23.71
N MET A 18 13.43 7.44 -24.60
CA MET A 18 12.25 8.25 -24.35
C MET A 18 11.08 7.73 -25.18
N ARG A 19 9.84 7.90 -24.71
CA ARG A 19 8.66 7.47 -25.47
C ARG A 19 8.46 8.37 -26.70
N GLN A 20 7.99 7.80 -27.80
CA GLN A 20 7.63 8.57 -28.99
C GLN A 20 6.57 9.64 -28.68
N LEU A 21 5.65 9.36 -27.74
CA LEU A 21 4.64 10.31 -27.30
C LEU A 21 5.25 11.60 -26.74
N ASP A 22 6.29 11.49 -25.91
CA ASP A 22 6.96 12.64 -25.30
C ASP A 22 7.61 13.54 -26.35
N TYR A 23 8.25 12.94 -27.35
CA TYR A 23 8.82 13.67 -28.49
C TYR A 23 7.76 14.34 -29.37
N GLN A 24 6.67 13.64 -29.69
CA GLN A 24 5.60 14.23 -30.50
C GLN A 24 4.89 15.36 -29.76
N PHE A 25 4.73 15.24 -28.45
CA PHE A 25 4.19 16.32 -27.63
C PHE A 25 5.11 17.55 -27.64
N ALA A 26 6.43 17.35 -27.52
CA ALA A 26 7.42 18.43 -27.63
C ALA A 26 7.31 19.17 -28.98
N ARG A 27 7.22 18.41 -30.09
CA ARG A 27 7.05 18.98 -31.43
C ARG A 27 5.76 19.78 -31.56
N PHE A 28 4.68 19.26 -31.02
CA PHE A 28 3.40 19.98 -31.02
C PHE A 28 3.53 21.33 -30.30
N ILE A 29 4.12 21.35 -29.12
CA ILE A 29 4.33 22.57 -28.33
C ILE A 29 5.25 23.55 -29.05
N GLU A 30 6.39 23.09 -29.61
CA GLU A 30 7.31 23.90 -30.38
C GLU A 30 6.60 24.56 -31.56
N GLN A 31 5.92 23.78 -32.41
CA GLN A 31 5.25 24.30 -33.60
C GLN A 31 4.16 25.32 -33.28
N LYS A 32 3.38 25.07 -32.24
CA LYS A 32 2.26 25.96 -31.85
C LYS A 32 2.75 27.25 -31.20
N SER A 33 3.88 27.26 -30.51
CA SER A 33 4.42 28.44 -29.85
C SER A 33 5.36 29.27 -30.75
N GLN A 34 5.81 28.74 -31.89
CA GLN A 34 6.85 29.35 -32.72
C GLN A 34 6.51 30.78 -33.20
N GLN A 35 5.24 31.05 -33.58
CA GLN A 35 4.83 32.37 -34.04
C GLN A 35 4.85 33.41 -32.91
N GLN A 36 4.54 32.99 -31.70
CA GLN A 36 4.49 33.85 -30.52
C GLN A 36 5.87 34.12 -29.92
N LEU A 37 6.68 33.06 -29.75
CA LEU A 37 7.87 33.10 -28.96
C LEU A 37 9.17 33.14 -29.77
N GLY A 38 9.10 32.93 -31.06
CA GLY A 38 10.28 32.75 -31.91
C GLY A 38 10.94 31.35 -31.77
N ALA A 39 11.92 31.07 -32.61
CA ALA A 39 12.48 29.73 -32.74
C ALA A 39 13.17 29.22 -31.47
N GLU A 40 13.95 30.04 -30.79
CA GLU A 40 14.74 29.64 -29.63
C GLU A 40 13.84 29.30 -28.43
N HIS A 41 12.96 30.19 -28.06
CA HIS A 41 12.06 30.00 -26.90
C HIS A 41 11.01 28.90 -27.16
N SER A 42 10.54 28.75 -28.40
CA SER A 42 9.60 27.65 -28.74
C SER A 42 10.26 26.27 -28.62
N GLN A 43 11.55 26.16 -28.98
CA GLN A 43 12.31 24.93 -28.82
C GLN A 43 12.57 24.60 -27.34
N ALA A 44 12.89 25.61 -26.54
CA ALA A 44 13.06 25.45 -25.11
C ALA A 44 11.73 25.02 -24.44
N LEU A 45 10.60 25.64 -24.84
CA LEU A 45 9.28 25.24 -24.36
C LEU A 45 8.90 23.82 -24.77
N GLY A 46 9.21 23.42 -26.00
CA GLY A 46 9.03 22.04 -26.48
C GLY A 46 9.88 21.06 -25.68
N PHE A 47 11.13 21.42 -25.39
CA PHE A 47 12.05 20.57 -24.62
C PHE A 47 11.53 20.32 -23.19
N ILE A 48 11.15 21.39 -22.45
CA ILE A 48 10.63 21.23 -21.10
C ILE A 48 9.29 20.48 -21.08
N ALA A 49 8.47 20.62 -22.10
CA ALA A 49 7.22 19.86 -22.26
C ALA A 49 7.49 18.36 -22.41
N ALA A 50 8.54 17.97 -23.17
CA ALA A 50 9.00 16.58 -23.25
C ALA A 50 9.45 16.06 -21.87
N VAL A 51 10.20 16.87 -21.10
CA VAL A 51 10.65 16.49 -19.75
C VAL A 51 9.47 16.26 -18.83
N VAL A 52 8.48 17.15 -18.80
CA VAL A 52 7.26 16.97 -17.97
C VAL A 52 6.52 15.68 -18.33
N SER A 53 6.35 15.41 -19.64
CA SER A 53 5.70 14.19 -20.12
C SER A 53 6.50 12.91 -19.77
N ALA A 54 7.81 12.97 -19.85
CA ALA A 54 8.69 11.86 -19.48
C ALA A 54 8.71 11.62 -17.96
N GLU A 55 8.73 12.68 -17.15
CA GLU A 55 8.66 12.59 -15.69
C GLU A 55 7.31 11.99 -15.23
N LEU A 56 6.21 12.31 -15.92
CA LEU A 56 4.92 11.68 -15.65
C LEU A 56 4.98 10.15 -15.82
N ALA A 57 5.68 9.66 -16.85
CA ALA A 57 5.87 8.22 -17.05
C ALA A 57 6.68 7.54 -15.92
N LYS A 58 7.49 8.32 -15.20
CA LYS A 58 8.22 7.87 -14.01
C LYS A 58 7.39 7.98 -12.72
N GLY A 59 6.16 8.43 -12.81
CA GLY A 59 5.22 8.57 -11.69
C GLY A 59 5.18 9.93 -11.02
N HIS A 60 5.91 10.94 -11.53
CA HIS A 60 5.84 12.31 -11.03
C HIS A 60 4.59 13.02 -11.57
N ILE A 61 3.93 13.83 -10.75
CA ILE A 61 2.74 14.61 -11.15
C ILE A 61 3.15 15.90 -11.86
N CYS A 62 4.27 16.47 -11.48
CA CYS A 62 4.78 17.75 -11.96
C CYS A 62 6.30 17.73 -12.09
N LEU A 63 6.82 18.74 -12.77
CA LEU A 63 8.23 19.05 -12.82
C LEU A 63 8.51 20.29 -11.96
N PRO A 64 9.14 20.18 -10.78
CA PRO A 64 9.63 21.32 -10.04
C PRO A 64 10.73 22.02 -10.85
N LEU A 65 10.72 23.34 -10.90
CA LEU A 65 11.74 24.12 -11.62
C LEU A 65 12.96 24.47 -10.75
N VAL A 66 12.81 24.31 -9.44
CA VAL A 66 13.90 24.49 -8.47
C VAL A 66 14.05 23.19 -7.69
N ASP A 67 15.27 22.74 -7.54
CA ASP A 67 15.59 21.58 -6.71
C ASP A 67 15.47 21.99 -5.22
N ALA A 68 14.56 21.37 -4.51
CA ALA A 68 14.31 21.66 -3.10
C ALA A 68 15.52 21.37 -2.17
N SER A 69 16.44 20.49 -2.61
CA SER A 69 17.62 20.12 -1.83
C SER A 69 18.79 21.08 -1.99
N THR A 70 18.91 21.71 -3.17
CA THR A 70 20.06 22.56 -3.53
C THR A 70 19.68 24.03 -3.69
N ALA A 71 18.38 24.34 -3.79
CA ALA A 71 17.84 25.64 -4.16
C ALA A 71 18.34 26.14 -5.55
N GLN A 72 18.84 25.24 -6.38
CA GLN A 72 19.32 25.52 -7.74
C GLN A 72 18.29 25.09 -8.77
N GLY A 73 18.42 25.57 -10.00
CA GLY A 73 17.59 25.14 -11.12
C GLY A 73 17.76 23.64 -11.39
N VAL A 74 16.66 22.98 -11.74
CA VAL A 74 16.66 21.54 -12.05
C VAL A 74 17.43 21.27 -13.32
N ASP A 75 18.31 20.28 -13.31
CA ASP A 75 19.02 19.77 -14.50
C ASP A 75 18.06 18.96 -15.38
N LEU A 76 17.51 19.63 -16.40
CA LEU A 76 16.55 19.06 -17.32
C LEU A 76 17.18 18.00 -18.22
N ALA A 77 18.48 18.12 -18.55
CA ALA A 77 19.19 17.12 -19.36
C ALA A 77 19.35 15.80 -18.58
N ALA A 78 19.74 15.88 -17.31
CA ALA A 78 19.83 14.71 -16.43
C ALA A 78 18.48 14.02 -16.23
N LYS A 79 17.36 14.76 -16.20
CA LYS A 79 15.99 14.20 -16.13
C LYS A 79 15.67 13.28 -17.32
N LEU A 80 16.23 13.55 -18.50
CA LEU A 80 16.11 12.70 -19.68
C LEU A 80 17.20 11.62 -19.78
N GLY A 81 18.05 11.48 -18.76
CA GLY A 81 19.14 10.50 -18.74
C GLY A 81 20.34 10.88 -19.62
N LEU A 82 20.50 12.17 -19.93
CA LEU A 82 21.67 12.67 -20.64
C LEU A 82 22.84 12.91 -19.67
N PHE A 83 24.05 12.55 -20.11
CA PHE A 83 25.28 12.71 -19.34
C PHE A 83 26.43 13.17 -20.24
N GLY A 84 27.51 13.70 -19.64
CA GLY A 84 28.72 14.09 -20.37
C GLY A 84 28.45 15.22 -21.37
N GLU A 85 29.06 15.10 -22.55
CA GLU A 85 29.02 16.12 -23.63
C GLU A 85 27.58 16.40 -24.11
N ALA A 86 26.72 15.39 -24.18
CA ALA A 86 25.33 15.56 -24.59
C ALA A 86 24.53 16.40 -23.60
N ALA A 87 24.74 16.19 -22.30
CA ALA A 87 24.13 17.00 -21.26
C ALA A 87 24.65 18.44 -21.26
N LEU A 88 25.95 18.61 -21.44
CA LEU A 88 26.59 19.94 -21.51
C LEU A 88 26.04 20.75 -22.70
N ALA A 89 25.93 20.15 -23.89
CA ALA A 89 25.39 20.81 -25.06
C ALA A 89 23.94 21.28 -24.88
N VAL A 90 23.08 20.44 -24.28
CA VAL A 90 21.71 20.79 -23.96
C VAL A 90 21.65 21.90 -22.89
N ASN A 91 22.39 21.75 -21.81
CA ASN A 91 22.39 22.70 -20.70
C ASN A 91 22.91 24.09 -21.12
N GLN A 92 23.88 24.18 -22.04
CA GLN A 92 24.33 25.44 -22.60
C GLN A 92 23.20 26.23 -23.29
N HIS A 93 22.31 25.55 -24.02
CA HIS A 93 21.16 26.19 -24.62
C HIS A 93 20.08 26.60 -23.61
N LEU A 94 19.97 25.87 -22.50
CA LEU A 94 18.96 26.10 -21.48
C LEU A 94 19.35 27.11 -20.40
N LEU A 95 20.65 27.35 -20.21
CA LEU A 95 21.19 28.28 -19.20
C LEU A 95 20.72 29.74 -19.38
N ALA A 96 20.49 30.14 -20.61
CA ALA A 96 20.04 31.51 -20.93
C ALA A 96 18.52 31.71 -20.79
N ILE A 97 17.78 30.64 -20.53
CA ILE A 97 16.30 30.67 -20.48
C ILE A 97 15.81 31.08 -19.10
N ASP A 98 15.12 32.20 -19.04
CA ASP A 98 14.31 32.58 -17.88
C ASP A 98 12.98 31.81 -17.92
N TRP A 99 12.93 30.68 -17.20
CA TRP A 99 11.77 29.79 -17.20
C TRP A 99 10.50 30.47 -16.72
N PRO A 100 10.47 31.21 -15.59
CA PRO A 100 9.29 31.92 -15.15
C PRO A 100 8.77 32.91 -16.21
N TRP A 101 9.67 33.66 -16.84
CA TRP A 101 9.29 34.60 -17.90
C TRP A 101 8.70 33.87 -19.11
N LEU A 102 9.37 32.81 -19.59
CA LEU A 102 8.95 32.05 -20.77
C LEU A 102 7.60 31.40 -20.55
N LEU A 103 7.41 30.72 -19.40
CA LEU A 103 6.18 30.02 -19.06
C LEU A 103 4.99 30.95 -18.84
N ASN A 104 5.20 32.11 -18.24
CA ASN A 104 4.14 33.09 -18.04
C ASN A 104 3.73 33.83 -19.32
N ARG A 105 4.57 33.82 -20.34
CA ARG A 105 4.32 34.52 -21.63
C ARG A 105 3.67 33.63 -22.66
N SER A 106 3.76 32.32 -22.53
CA SER A 106 3.26 31.38 -23.54
C SER A 106 1.76 31.18 -23.42
N ASP A 107 1.03 31.30 -24.53
CA ASP A 107 -0.41 30.99 -24.62
C ASP A 107 -0.72 29.48 -24.45
N LEU A 108 0.31 28.62 -24.46
CA LEU A 108 0.17 27.18 -24.23
C LEU A 108 0.36 26.78 -22.74
N VAL A 109 0.63 27.76 -21.87
CA VAL A 109 0.86 27.57 -20.44
C VAL A 109 -0.14 28.43 -19.66
N GLY A 110 -1.03 27.79 -18.91
CA GLY A 110 -2.01 28.45 -18.05
C GLY A 110 -1.56 28.51 -16.59
N GLN A 111 -2.29 29.29 -15.79
CA GLN A 111 -2.06 29.46 -14.36
C GLN A 111 -3.27 29.03 -13.52
N GLN A 112 -4.49 29.26 -13.99
CA GLN A 112 -5.72 29.09 -13.23
C GLN A 112 -6.88 28.55 -14.09
N GLY A 113 -6.76 27.32 -14.60
CA GLY A 113 -7.92 26.65 -15.19
C GLY A 113 -8.20 26.96 -16.66
N GLU A 114 -7.30 27.65 -17.34
CA GLU A 114 -7.36 27.83 -18.79
C GLU A 114 -7.24 26.47 -19.51
N ALA A 115 -7.97 26.30 -20.61
CA ALA A 115 -7.95 25.05 -21.37
C ALA A 115 -6.71 24.96 -22.30
N VAL A 116 -5.53 24.86 -21.71
CA VAL A 116 -4.22 24.81 -22.39
C VAL A 116 -3.45 23.54 -21.99
N PRO A 117 -2.46 23.09 -22.78
CA PRO A 117 -1.78 21.82 -22.53
C PRO A 117 -0.96 21.76 -21.24
N LEU A 118 -0.36 22.87 -20.86
CA LEU A 118 0.56 22.98 -19.72
C LEU A 118 0.01 23.96 -18.67
N MET A 119 0.33 23.71 -17.40
CA MET A 119 -0.03 24.57 -16.27
C MET A 119 1.20 24.87 -15.44
N PHE A 120 1.38 26.13 -15.06
CA PHE A 120 2.49 26.60 -14.25
C PHE A 120 1.98 27.30 -12.98
N ASP A 121 2.31 26.78 -11.81
CA ASP A 121 1.87 27.34 -10.51
C ASP A 121 2.87 28.32 -9.88
N GLY A 122 3.86 28.77 -10.65
CA GLY A 122 4.96 29.64 -10.18
C GLY A 122 6.20 28.87 -9.72
N GLN A 123 6.10 27.60 -9.43
CA GLN A 123 7.21 26.75 -8.97
C GLN A 123 7.30 25.43 -9.75
N ARG A 124 6.17 24.93 -10.24
CA ARG A 124 6.04 23.59 -10.85
C ARG A 124 5.32 23.69 -12.17
N LEU A 125 5.79 22.91 -13.14
CA LEU A 125 5.14 22.75 -14.44
C LEU A 125 4.42 21.39 -14.50
N TYR A 126 3.18 21.40 -14.97
CA TYR A 126 2.30 20.25 -15.06
C TYR A 126 1.75 20.06 -16.46
N LEU A 127 1.36 18.83 -16.81
CA LEU A 127 0.33 18.63 -17.81
C LEU A 127 -1.03 19.06 -17.21
N HIS A 128 -1.83 19.79 -17.98
CA HIS A 128 -3.11 20.37 -17.52
C HIS A 128 -3.99 19.38 -16.74
N ARG A 129 -4.16 18.16 -17.26
CA ARG A 129 -5.02 17.14 -16.66
C ARG A 129 -4.58 16.79 -15.24
N TYR A 130 -3.29 16.66 -14.99
CA TYR A 130 -2.75 16.29 -13.67
C TYR A 130 -2.77 17.45 -12.69
N TRP A 131 -2.55 18.68 -13.18
CA TRP A 131 -2.78 19.88 -12.37
C TRP A 131 -4.24 19.96 -11.91
N HIS A 132 -5.20 19.76 -12.83
CA HIS A 132 -6.62 19.77 -12.50
C HIS A 132 -6.99 18.70 -11.47
N TYR A 133 -6.47 17.47 -11.62
CA TYR A 133 -6.68 16.42 -10.65
C TYR A 133 -6.14 16.81 -9.27
N GLU A 134 -4.92 17.33 -9.17
CA GLU A 134 -4.32 17.71 -7.91
C GLU A 134 -5.08 18.84 -7.22
N VAL A 135 -5.48 19.88 -7.95
CA VAL A 135 -6.28 20.99 -7.43
C VAL A 135 -7.64 20.49 -6.92
N THR A 136 -8.34 19.68 -7.73
CA THR A 136 -9.65 19.12 -7.38
C THR A 136 -9.54 18.27 -6.10
N LEU A 137 -8.54 17.39 -6.03
CA LEU A 137 -8.31 16.56 -4.85
C LEU A 137 -8.07 17.41 -3.60
N ALA A 138 -7.17 18.39 -3.67
CA ALA A 138 -6.84 19.26 -2.54
C ALA A 138 -8.08 20.00 -2.02
N GLN A 139 -8.86 20.62 -2.92
CA GLN A 139 -10.09 21.34 -2.56
C GLN A 139 -11.12 20.43 -1.88
N ARG A 140 -11.30 19.20 -2.40
CA ARG A 140 -12.24 18.24 -1.83
C ARG A 140 -11.78 17.73 -0.45
N LEU A 141 -10.51 17.39 -0.31
CA LEU A 141 -9.96 16.94 0.98
C LEU A 141 -10.06 18.03 2.05
N ILE A 142 -9.79 19.28 1.70
CA ILE A 142 -9.97 20.42 2.63
C ILE A 142 -11.44 20.52 3.05
N SER A 143 -12.38 20.37 2.12
CA SER A 143 -13.82 20.44 2.44
C SER A 143 -14.28 19.28 3.31
N PHE A 144 -13.73 18.08 3.13
CA PHE A 144 -14.02 16.90 3.96
C PHE A 144 -13.34 16.92 5.33
N GLY A 145 -12.23 17.65 5.47
CA GLY A 145 -11.47 17.77 6.72
C GLY A 145 -12.16 18.60 7.80
N THR A 146 -13.34 19.18 7.54
CA THR A 146 -14.09 19.93 8.56
C THR A 146 -14.64 19.01 9.63
N PRO A 147 -14.53 19.35 10.94
CA PRO A 147 -15.04 18.54 12.02
C PRO A 147 -16.57 18.46 11.97
N MET A 148 -17.12 17.31 12.36
CA MET A 148 -18.55 17.15 12.54
C MET A 148 -18.95 17.61 13.95
N SER A 149 -19.98 18.44 14.03
CA SER A 149 -20.51 18.88 15.33
C SER A 149 -21.36 17.76 15.93
N LEU A 150 -20.91 17.19 17.06
CA LEU A 150 -21.67 16.23 17.85
C LEU A 150 -22.25 16.90 19.08
N LYS A 151 -23.47 16.51 19.47
CA LYS A 151 -24.10 16.98 20.72
C LYS A 151 -23.33 16.40 21.93
N PRO A 152 -23.24 17.11 23.06
CA PRO A 152 -22.56 16.60 24.26
C PRO A 152 -23.08 15.23 24.74
N THR A 153 -24.36 14.98 24.62
CA THR A 153 -25.00 13.69 24.95
C THR A 153 -24.50 12.56 24.05
N ASP A 154 -24.25 12.84 22.76
CA ASP A 154 -23.79 11.86 21.81
C ASP A 154 -22.31 11.54 22.05
N VAL A 155 -21.51 12.53 22.48
CA VAL A 155 -20.11 12.32 22.86
C VAL A 155 -20.00 11.33 24.03
N GLN A 156 -20.85 11.44 25.06
CA GLN A 156 -20.85 10.49 26.18
C GLN A 156 -21.24 9.08 25.73
N LYS A 157 -22.28 8.94 24.90
CA LYS A 157 -22.69 7.63 24.37
C LYS A 157 -21.62 6.99 23.54
N LEU A 158 -20.99 7.78 22.66
CA LEU A 158 -19.88 7.30 21.83
C LEU A 158 -18.66 6.91 22.65
N LYS A 159 -18.34 7.64 23.73
CA LYS A 159 -17.27 7.26 24.65
C LYS A 159 -17.53 5.90 25.26
N LEU A 160 -18.71 5.65 25.81
CA LEU A 160 -19.08 4.35 26.39
C LEU A 160 -19.00 3.22 25.36
N LEU A 161 -19.47 3.48 24.13
CA LEU A 161 -19.40 2.53 23.04
C LEU A 161 -17.94 2.20 22.65
N LEU A 162 -17.08 3.22 22.54
CA LEU A 162 -15.66 3.03 22.28
C LEU A 162 -14.96 2.29 23.43
N ASP A 163 -15.31 2.61 24.68
CA ASP A 163 -14.77 1.89 25.84
C ASP A 163 -15.13 0.40 25.81
N THR A 164 -16.34 0.06 25.37
CA THR A 164 -16.78 -1.33 25.18
C THR A 164 -16.08 -2.02 24.01
N LEU A 165 -16.05 -1.40 22.83
CA LEU A 165 -15.48 -1.98 21.62
C LEU A 165 -13.95 -2.16 21.69
N PHE A 166 -13.27 -1.28 22.40
CA PHE A 166 -11.82 -1.28 22.58
C PHE A 166 -11.40 -1.65 24.01
N ALA A 167 -12.24 -2.39 24.74
CA ALA A 167 -11.90 -2.91 26.06
C ALA A 167 -10.61 -3.72 26.04
N ARG A 168 -9.86 -3.65 27.14
CA ARG A 168 -8.60 -4.37 27.31
C ARG A 168 -8.82 -5.88 27.29
N GLN A 169 -7.95 -6.59 26.59
CA GLN A 169 -8.07 -8.03 26.41
C GLN A 169 -7.00 -8.76 27.23
N TYR A 170 -7.27 -8.99 28.51
CA TYR A 170 -6.34 -9.55 29.46
C TYR A 170 -5.89 -10.99 29.17
N HIS A 171 -6.64 -11.73 28.35
CA HIS A 171 -6.22 -13.10 27.96
C HIS A 171 -4.94 -13.09 27.12
N PHE A 172 -4.70 -12.08 26.28
CA PHE A 172 -3.46 -11.95 25.53
C PHE A 172 -2.28 -11.59 26.45
N LEU A 173 -2.51 -10.69 27.42
CA LEU A 173 -1.50 -10.35 28.41
C LEU A 173 -1.14 -11.59 29.26
N LEU A 174 -2.14 -12.34 29.74
CA LEU A 174 -1.89 -13.56 30.48
C LEU A 174 -1.09 -14.59 29.69
N HIS A 175 -1.42 -14.76 28.41
CA HIS A 175 -0.68 -15.66 27.52
C HIS A 175 0.78 -15.22 27.36
N ALA A 176 1.02 -13.93 27.14
CA ALA A 176 2.36 -13.37 27.02
C ALA A 176 3.19 -13.52 28.29
N LEU A 177 2.58 -13.24 29.44
CA LEU A 177 3.24 -13.43 30.75
C LEU A 177 3.65 -14.90 30.99
N ARG A 178 2.81 -15.86 30.59
CA ARG A 178 3.10 -17.31 30.70
C ARG A 178 4.22 -17.79 29.77
N GLN A 179 4.44 -17.09 28.67
CA GLN A 179 5.53 -17.41 27.73
C GLN A 179 6.89 -16.86 28.17
N LEU A 180 6.94 -15.99 29.19
CA LEU A 180 8.19 -15.50 29.72
C LEU A 180 8.96 -16.65 30.40
N PRO A 181 10.29 -16.68 30.28
CA PRO A 181 11.13 -17.63 31.07
C PRO A 181 10.86 -17.48 32.55
N LYS A 182 10.91 -18.59 33.31
CA LYS A 182 10.73 -18.54 34.76
C LYS A 182 11.76 -17.66 35.50
N THR A 183 12.86 -17.37 34.82
CA THR A 183 13.94 -16.48 35.28
C THR A 183 13.72 -15.02 34.87
N ALA A 184 12.60 -14.70 34.22
CA ALA A 184 12.32 -13.34 33.78
C ALA A 184 12.23 -12.39 34.97
N ASN A 185 12.96 -11.27 34.88
CA ASN A 185 12.96 -10.22 35.90
C ASN A 185 11.66 -9.39 35.90
N ALA A 186 11.48 -8.56 36.92
CA ALA A 186 10.33 -7.65 37.00
C ALA A 186 10.21 -6.75 35.76
N SER A 187 11.32 -6.21 35.26
CA SER A 187 11.35 -5.35 34.10
C SER A 187 10.77 -6.01 32.83
N ALA A 188 11.03 -7.31 32.62
CA ALA A 188 10.48 -8.05 31.49
C ALA A 188 8.95 -8.20 31.59
N ARG A 189 8.43 -8.43 32.80
CA ARG A 189 6.98 -8.49 33.04
C ARG A 189 6.31 -7.13 32.87
N GLN A 190 6.94 -6.07 33.42
CA GLN A 190 6.48 -4.68 33.28
C GLN A 190 6.42 -4.27 31.81
N GLN A 191 7.42 -4.64 31.01
CA GLN A 191 7.41 -4.39 29.58
C GLN A 191 6.21 -5.05 28.88
N GLN A 192 5.87 -6.30 29.24
CA GLN A 192 4.67 -6.95 28.68
C GLN A 192 3.38 -6.20 29.07
N VAL A 193 3.29 -5.70 30.28
CA VAL A 193 2.15 -4.89 30.72
C VAL A 193 2.07 -3.62 29.89
N CYS A 194 3.17 -2.89 29.73
CA CYS A 194 3.22 -1.69 28.90
C CYS A 194 2.81 -1.97 27.45
N ASP A 195 3.35 -3.05 26.88
CA ASP A 195 3.09 -3.40 25.48
C ASP A 195 1.64 -3.83 25.23
N PHE A 196 1.04 -4.61 26.15
CA PHE A 196 -0.30 -5.15 25.97
C PHE A 196 -1.41 -4.18 26.41
N LEU A 197 -1.16 -3.31 27.39
CA LEU A 197 -2.12 -2.34 27.89
C LEU A 197 -1.90 -0.92 27.35
N ASP A 198 -1.04 -0.77 26.34
CA ASP A 198 -0.77 0.48 25.64
C ASP A 198 -0.33 1.64 26.56
N VAL A 199 0.46 1.34 27.59
CA VAL A 199 0.99 2.31 28.55
C VAL A 199 2.05 3.16 27.91
N VAL A 200 1.94 4.49 28.03
CA VAL A 200 2.91 5.46 27.49
C VAL A 200 3.65 6.22 28.60
N ASN A 201 3.04 6.39 29.76
CA ASN A 201 3.65 7.05 30.93
C ASN A 201 3.87 6.04 32.05
N ALA A 202 4.82 5.14 31.86
CA ALA A 202 5.13 4.06 32.82
C ALA A 202 5.62 4.55 34.18
N ASP A 203 6.25 5.74 34.21
CA ASP A 203 6.82 6.34 35.44
C ASP A 203 5.74 6.81 36.44
N GLU A 204 4.50 6.99 35.96
CA GLU A 204 3.37 7.40 36.80
C GLU A 204 2.70 6.19 37.52
N LEU A 205 3.18 4.96 37.30
CA LEU A 205 2.55 3.74 37.79
C LEU A 205 3.20 3.20 39.05
N ASN A 206 2.37 2.63 39.95
CA ASN A 206 2.85 1.87 41.11
C ASN A 206 3.19 0.41 40.71
N TRP A 207 4.40 0.21 40.23
CA TRP A 207 4.86 -1.08 39.76
C TRP A 207 4.88 -2.18 40.81
N ASN A 208 4.99 -1.84 42.10
CA ASN A 208 4.97 -2.84 43.18
C ASN A 208 3.61 -3.55 43.26
N GLU A 209 2.52 -2.77 43.23
CA GLU A 209 1.16 -3.33 43.23
C GLU A 209 0.85 -4.08 41.93
N ILE A 210 1.27 -3.53 40.78
CA ILE A 210 1.09 -4.17 39.48
C ILE A 210 1.83 -5.50 39.44
N ASP A 211 3.11 -5.58 39.85
CA ASP A 211 3.89 -6.80 39.88
C ASP A 211 3.26 -7.86 40.80
N GLN A 212 2.65 -7.46 41.92
CA GLN A 212 1.91 -8.35 42.79
C GLN A 212 0.74 -9.01 42.07
N VAL A 213 -0.08 -8.22 41.37
CA VAL A 213 -1.23 -8.73 40.59
C VAL A 213 -0.76 -9.69 39.49
N ILE A 214 0.21 -9.28 38.64
CA ILE A 214 0.65 -10.10 37.50
C ILE A 214 1.38 -11.38 37.90
N SER A 215 2.06 -11.39 39.07
CA SER A 215 2.75 -12.58 39.58
C SER A 215 1.79 -13.62 40.18
N GLN A 216 0.65 -13.19 40.68
CA GLN A 216 -0.36 -14.04 41.32
C GLN A 216 -1.44 -14.51 40.35
N ALA A 217 -1.70 -13.76 39.27
CA ALA A 217 -2.78 -14.04 38.34
C ALA A 217 -2.61 -15.38 37.60
N ARG A 218 -3.63 -16.23 37.71
CA ARG A 218 -3.75 -17.50 36.99
C ARG A 218 -4.79 -17.44 35.87
N THR A 219 -5.72 -16.49 35.94
CA THR A 219 -6.81 -16.30 34.98
C THR A 219 -6.81 -14.88 34.46
N ALA A 220 -7.39 -14.68 33.28
CA ALA A 220 -7.53 -13.34 32.70
C ALA A 220 -8.42 -12.43 33.57
N LYS A 221 -9.39 -13.01 34.27
CA LYS A 221 -10.29 -12.27 35.16
C LYS A 221 -9.56 -11.66 36.37
N GLU A 222 -8.54 -12.33 36.89
CA GLU A 222 -7.71 -11.80 37.99
C GLU A 222 -6.87 -10.60 37.56
N LEU A 223 -6.54 -10.50 36.26
CA LEU A 223 -5.85 -9.37 35.69
C LEU A 223 -6.76 -8.13 35.49
N GLU A 224 -8.08 -8.26 35.60
CA GLU A 224 -8.99 -7.12 35.55
C GLU A 224 -8.75 -6.12 36.69
N ALA A 225 -8.11 -6.54 37.78
CA ALA A 225 -7.63 -5.65 38.85
C ALA A 225 -6.66 -4.56 38.32
N LEU A 226 -6.01 -4.79 37.19
CA LEU A 226 -5.15 -3.80 36.53
C LEU A 226 -5.93 -2.60 35.97
N GLU A 227 -7.27 -2.68 35.80
CA GLU A 227 -8.08 -1.53 35.36
C GLU A 227 -7.97 -0.33 36.31
N THR A 228 -7.89 -0.60 37.61
CA THR A 228 -7.74 0.44 38.64
C THR A 228 -6.30 0.89 38.82
N LEU A 229 -5.35 -0.03 38.68
CA LEU A 229 -3.92 0.25 38.88
C LEU A 229 -3.27 0.94 37.68
N ILE A 230 -3.84 0.77 36.49
CA ILE A 230 -3.35 1.35 35.23
C ILE A 230 -4.49 2.18 34.61
N PRO A 231 -4.65 3.44 35.03
CA PRO A 231 -5.72 4.29 34.54
C PRO A 231 -5.55 4.63 33.04
N GLN A 232 -6.66 4.95 32.38
CA GLN A 232 -6.62 5.32 30.94
C GLN A 232 -5.80 6.60 30.67
N SER A 233 -5.60 7.44 31.69
CA SER A 233 -4.82 8.68 31.57
C SER A 233 -3.34 8.45 31.21
N VAL A 234 -2.77 7.28 31.53
CA VAL A 234 -1.38 6.93 31.22
C VAL A 234 -1.24 6.05 29.98
N CYS A 235 -2.34 5.79 29.26
CA CYS A 235 -2.38 4.90 28.10
C CYS A 235 -2.76 5.62 26.82
N ILE A 236 -2.40 5.07 25.67
CA ILE A 236 -2.93 5.47 24.35
C ILE A 236 -3.11 4.22 23.47
N ASN A 237 -4.35 3.81 23.29
CA ASN A 237 -4.69 2.81 22.27
C ASN A 237 -4.96 3.51 20.94
N TRP A 238 -4.01 3.43 20.02
CA TRP A 238 -4.09 4.09 18.72
C TRP A 238 -5.22 3.57 17.83
N GLN A 239 -5.70 2.34 18.01
CA GLN A 239 -6.88 1.83 17.31
C GLN A 239 -8.16 2.56 17.76
N LYS A 240 -8.30 2.79 19.07
CA LYS A 240 -9.42 3.56 19.63
C LYS A 240 -9.36 5.03 19.20
N VAL A 241 -8.15 5.62 19.17
CA VAL A 241 -7.95 6.99 18.65
C VAL A 241 -8.33 7.07 17.18
N ALA A 242 -7.91 6.11 16.35
CA ALA A 242 -8.26 6.07 14.93
C ALA A 242 -9.77 5.99 14.71
N ALA A 243 -10.47 5.17 15.49
CA ALA A 243 -11.92 5.11 15.45
C ALA A 243 -12.57 6.44 15.88
N ALA A 244 -12.05 7.08 16.93
CA ALA A 244 -12.52 8.39 17.39
C ALA A 244 -12.34 9.48 16.32
N VAL A 245 -11.18 9.53 15.64
CA VAL A 245 -10.94 10.44 14.52
C VAL A 245 -11.97 10.22 13.41
N ALA A 246 -12.19 8.98 12.98
CA ALA A 246 -13.12 8.67 11.89
C ALA A 246 -14.60 8.90 12.27
N LEU A 247 -14.97 8.80 13.55
CA LEU A 247 -16.32 9.13 14.04
C LEU A 247 -16.61 10.63 14.01
N THR A 248 -15.58 11.46 14.13
CA THR A 248 -15.71 12.92 14.26
C THR A 248 -15.48 13.68 12.97
N ARG A 249 -15.11 12.99 11.89
CA ARG A 249 -14.76 13.61 10.60
C ARG A 249 -15.39 12.87 9.42
N ARG A 250 -15.61 13.59 8.32
CA ARG A 250 -16.07 12.97 7.06
C ARG A 250 -14.94 12.29 6.30
N PHE A 251 -13.71 12.74 6.50
CA PHE A 251 -12.51 12.15 5.91
C PHE A 251 -11.59 11.66 7.03
N ALA A 252 -11.15 10.43 6.94
CA ALA A 252 -10.18 9.87 7.86
C ALA A 252 -9.20 8.96 7.13
N VAL A 253 -7.94 8.99 7.54
CA VAL A 253 -6.90 8.06 7.10
C VAL A 253 -6.39 7.29 8.31
N ILE A 254 -6.47 5.96 8.23
CA ILE A 254 -5.90 5.05 9.21
C ILE A 254 -4.70 4.37 8.56
N SER A 255 -3.52 4.91 8.83
CA SER A 255 -2.26 4.35 8.34
C SER A 255 -1.66 3.40 9.36
N GLY A 256 -0.99 2.35 8.88
CA GLY A 256 -0.28 1.42 9.74
C GLY A 256 0.34 0.29 8.97
N GLY A 257 1.45 -0.22 9.44
CA GLY A 257 2.15 -1.35 8.86
C GLY A 257 1.34 -2.65 8.92
N PRO A 258 1.87 -3.72 8.35
CA PRO A 258 1.22 -5.04 8.42
C PRO A 258 1.03 -5.51 9.86
N GLY A 259 -0.11 -6.11 10.13
CA GLY A 259 -0.44 -6.65 11.46
C GLY A 259 -0.78 -5.61 12.52
N THR A 260 -0.93 -4.33 12.19
CA THR A 260 -1.35 -3.29 13.16
C THR A 260 -2.84 -3.30 13.49
N GLY A 261 -3.60 -4.20 12.89
CA GLY A 261 -5.03 -4.35 13.15
C GLY A 261 -5.90 -3.31 12.47
N LYS A 262 -5.50 -2.81 11.28
CA LYS A 262 -6.33 -1.89 10.47
C LYS A 262 -7.74 -2.43 10.27
N THR A 263 -7.88 -3.66 9.81
CA THR A 263 -9.20 -4.29 9.56
C THR A 263 -10.02 -4.44 10.84
N THR A 264 -9.40 -4.88 11.93
CA THR A 264 -10.06 -4.98 13.24
C THR A 264 -10.55 -3.61 13.73
N THR A 265 -9.72 -2.58 13.56
CA THR A 265 -10.07 -1.20 13.91
C THR A 265 -11.29 -0.72 13.12
N VAL A 266 -11.29 -0.98 11.80
CA VAL A 266 -12.40 -0.59 10.93
C VAL A 266 -13.67 -1.37 11.26
N THR A 267 -13.60 -2.67 11.52
CA THR A 267 -14.77 -3.45 11.91
C THR A 267 -15.43 -2.88 13.19
N LYS A 268 -14.63 -2.54 14.20
CA LYS A 268 -15.12 -1.87 15.41
C LYS A 268 -15.67 -0.47 15.13
N LEU A 269 -15.01 0.29 14.26
CA LEU A 269 -15.47 1.60 13.81
C LEU A 269 -16.80 1.50 13.06
N LEU A 270 -16.98 0.52 12.18
CA LEU A 270 -18.25 0.31 11.47
C LEU A 270 -19.38 -0.04 12.45
N ALA A 271 -19.11 -0.87 13.46
CA ALA A 271 -20.08 -1.12 14.53
C ALA A 271 -20.49 0.17 15.24
N ALA A 272 -19.52 1.05 15.55
CA ALA A 272 -19.81 2.34 16.19
C ALA A 272 -20.61 3.29 15.29
N LEU A 273 -20.28 3.37 14.00
CA LEU A 273 -20.98 4.20 13.01
C LEU A 273 -22.43 3.73 12.80
N ILE A 274 -22.65 2.42 12.71
CA ILE A 274 -23.99 1.83 12.56
C ILE A 274 -24.81 2.12 13.82
N THR A 275 -24.23 1.90 15.01
CA THR A 275 -24.91 2.20 16.28
C THR A 275 -25.28 3.68 16.38
N GLN A 276 -24.38 4.58 15.98
CA GLN A 276 -24.64 6.02 15.95
C GLN A 276 -25.81 6.37 15.01
N ALA A 277 -25.84 5.80 13.80
CA ALA A 277 -26.91 6.04 12.83
C ALA A 277 -28.25 5.48 13.31
N GLN A 278 -28.27 4.26 13.87
CA GLN A 278 -29.48 3.65 14.43
C GLN A 278 -30.10 4.47 15.57
N GLN A 279 -29.27 5.12 16.39
CA GLN A 279 -29.77 6.05 17.43
C GLN A 279 -30.46 7.28 16.84
N GLN A 280 -30.18 7.61 15.58
CA GLN A 280 -30.85 8.69 14.83
C GLN A 280 -32.01 8.17 13.96
N GLY A 281 -32.31 6.87 14.02
CA GLY A 281 -33.34 6.22 13.21
C GLY A 281 -32.90 5.98 11.75
N GLU A 282 -31.59 6.02 11.45
CA GLU A 282 -31.03 5.86 10.11
C GLU A 282 -30.34 4.50 9.95
N THR A 283 -30.34 3.99 8.72
CA THR A 283 -29.60 2.78 8.34
C THR A 283 -28.59 3.16 7.27
N PRO A 284 -27.28 3.27 7.60
CA PRO A 284 -26.28 3.76 6.66
C PRO A 284 -25.95 2.71 5.60
N THR A 285 -25.86 3.15 4.36
CA THR A 285 -25.32 2.34 3.25
C THR A 285 -23.82 2.39 3.26
N ILE A 286 -23.18 1.26 3.56
CA ILE A 286 -21.73 1.14 3.69
C ILE A 286 -21.17 0.33 2.51
N LYS A 287 -20.09 0.79 1.91
CA LYS A 287 -19.35 0.08 0.86
C LYS A 287 -17.89 -0.11 1.27
N LEU A 288 -17.38 -1.32 1.02
CA LEU A 288 -16.00 -1.71 1.25
C LEU A 288 -15.33 -1.96 -0.09
N VAL A 289 -14.19 -1.33 -0.35
CA VAL A 289 -13.49 -1.46 -1.63
C VAL A 289 -11.98 -1.56 -1.46
N ALA A 290 -11.34 -2.12 -2.48
CA ALA A 290 -9.89 -2.13 -2.61
C ALA A 290 -9.48 -1.88 -4.08
N PRO A 291 -8.22 -1.50 -4.35
CA PRO A 291 -7.76 -1.21 -5.71
C PRO A 291 -7.76 -2.43 -6.64
N THR A 292 -7.48 -3.62 -6.09
CA THR A 292 -7.35 -4.86 -6.87
C THR A 292 -8.34 -5.93 -6.40
N GLY A 293 -8.68 -6.88 -7.29
CA GLY A 293 -9.57 -8.00 -6.96
C GLY A 293 -9.04 -8.84 -5.79
N LYS A 294 -7.74 -9.11 -5.77
CA LYS A 294 -7.09 -9.86 -4.69
C LYS A 294 -7.14 -9.14 -3.34
N ALA A 295 -6.90 -7.84 -3.33
CA ALA A 295 -7.03 -7.04 -2.11
C ALA A 295 -8.48 -7.00 -1.62
N ALA A 296 -9.46 -6.91 -2.53
CA ALA A 296 -10.88 -6.97 -2.20
C ALA A 296 -11.26 -8.32 -1.59
N ALA A 297 -10.89 -9.44 -2.21
CA ALA A 297 -11.15 -10.78 -1.66
C ALA A 297 -10.59 -10.94 -0.25
N ARG A 298 -9.35 -10.48 -0.03
CA ARG A 298 -8.70 -10.51 1.27
C ARG A 298 -9.42 -9.62 2.31
N LEU A 299 -9.91 -8.45 1.89
CA LEU A 299 -10.68 -7.56 2.76
C LEU A 299 -11.98 -8.24 3.20
N THR A 300 -12.69 -8.90 2.28
CA THR A 300 -13.90 -9.71 2.59
C THR A 300 -13.61 -10.76 3.65
N GLU A 301 -12.56 -11.57 3.45
CA GLU A 301 -12.16 -12.60 4.41
C GLU A 301 -11.79 -12.02 5.78
N SER A 302 -10.97 -10.96 5.79
CA SER A 302 -10.49 -10.33 7.02
C SER A 302 -11.60 -9.67 7.83
N ILE A 303 -12.54 -8.99 7.16
CA ILE A 303 -13.69 -8.37 7.82
C ILE A 303 -14.65 -9.46 8.31
N GLY A 304 -14.91 -10.50 7.53
CA GLY A 304 -15.75 -11.62 7.95
C GLY A 304 -15.25 -12.25 9.25
N LYS A 305 -13.94 -12.52 9.35
CA LYS A 305 -13.31 -13.02 10.58
C LYS A 305 -13.45 -12.03 11.75
N ALA A 306 -13.14 -10.75 11.50
CA ALA A 306 -13.21 -9.72 12.54
C ALA A 306 -14.65 -9.50 13.06
N VAL A 307 -15.66 -9.58 12.20
CA VAL A 307 -17.08 -9.50 12.58
C VAL A 307 -17.49 -10.72 13.42
N ALA A 308 -17.03 -11.92 13.06
CA ALA A 308 -17.32 -13.14 13.83
C ALA A 308 -16.79 -13.04 15.26
N GLU A 309 -15.59 -12.48 15.44
CA GLU A 309 -14.92 -12.31 16.74
C GLU A 309 -15.43 -11.10 17.55
N LEU A 310 -16.19 -10.20 16.93
CA LEU A 310 -16.65 -8.97 17.57
C LEU A 310 -17.67 -9.29 18.69
N ALA A 311 -17.43 -8.77 19.89
CA ALA A 311 -18.31 -8.96 21.05
C ALA A 311 -19.45 -7.92 21.07
N VAL A 312 -20.40 -8.05 20.14
CA VAL A 312 -21.59 -7.18 20.03
C VAL A 312 -22.83 -8.02 19.74
N GLU A 313 -24.00 -7.40 19.84
CA GLU A 313 -25.28 -8.03 19.57
C GLU A 313 -25.36 -8.62 18.15
N PRO A 314 -26.00 -9.79 17.96
CA PRO A 314 -26.11 -10.45 16.64
C PRO A 314 -26.70 -9.57 15.54
N ALA A 315 -27.66 -8.72 15.88
CA ALA A 315 -28.29 -7.78 14.94
C ALA A 315 -27.29 -6.74 14.42
N LEU A 316 -26.40 -6.24 15.27
CA LEU A 316 -25.34 -5.30 14.87
C LEU A 316 -24.29 -6.00 14.01
N LYS A 317 -23.90 -7.25 14.34
CA LYS A 317 -23.01 -8.05 13.48
C LYS A 317 -23.57 -8.22 12.07
N ALA A 318 -24.86 -8.55 11.96
CA ALA A 318 -25.54 -8.74 10.67
C ALA A 318 -25.63 -7.43 9.85
N ALA A 319 -25.61 -6.27 10.50
CA ALA A 319 -25.64 -4.97 9.83
C ALA A 319 -24.28 -4.53 9.27
N ILE A 320 -23.17 -5.14 9.72
CA ILE A 320 -21.83 -4.81 9.21
C ILE A 320 -21.62 -5.54 7.87
N PRO A 321 -21.37 -4.82 6.75
CA PRO A 321 -21.13 -5.47 5.48
C PRO A 321 -19.77 -6.20 5.52
N THR A 322 -19.74 -7.41 5.00
CA THR A 322 -18.52 -8.21 4.86
C THR A 322 -18.04 -8.29 3.43
N GLU A 323 -18.93 -8.10 2.46
CA GLU A 323 -18.58 -8.14 1.05
C GLU A 323 -17.84 -6.87 0.61
N SER A 324 -16.78 -7.04 -0.13
CA SER A 324 -16.03 -5.95 -0.74
C SER A 324 -15.95 -6.07 -2.27
N SER A 325 -15.62 -4.99 -2.93
CA SER A 325 -15.43 -4.95 -4.37
C SER A 325 -14.21 -4.12 -4.77
N THR A 326 -13.87 -4.11 -6.07
CA THR A 326 -12.82 -3.20 -6.55
C THR A 326 -13.37 -1.79 -6.76
N LEU A 327 -12.48 -0.77 -6.66
CA LEU A 327 -12.81 0.61 -6.99
C LEU A 327 -13.42 0.74 -8.38
N HIS A 328 -12.87 0.05 -9.37
CA HIS A 328 -13.37 0.04 -10.74
C HIS A 328 -14.82 -0.47 -10.82
N ARG A 329 -15.12 -1.55 -10.09
CA ARG A 329 -16.48 -2.11 -10.06
C ARG A 329 -17.46 -1.17 -9.36
N LEU A 330 -17.04 -0.54 -8.26
CA LEU A 330 -17.85 0.46 -7.55
C LEU A 330 -18.19 1.64 -8.44
N LEU A 331 -17.20 2.21 -9.14
CA LEU A 331 -17.39 3.36 -10.02
C LEU A 331 -18.13 3.02 -11.33
N GLY A 332 -18.18 1.74 -11.71
CA GLY A 332 -18.85 1.26 -12.92
C GLY A 332 -18.04 1.57 -14.18
N VAL A 333 -17.24 0.61 -14.62
CA VAL A 333 -16.41 0.72 -15.84
C VAL A 333 -17.30 0.89 -17.09
N ILE A 334 -16.92 1.82 -17.95
CA ILE A 334 -17.49 1.99 -19.29
C ILE A 334 -16.48 1.43 -20.30
N PRO A 335 -16.82 0.39 -21.09
CA PRO A 335 -15.89 -0.18 -22.06
C PRO A 335 -15.33 0.88 -23.01
N ASN A 336 -14.04 0.83 -23.27
CA ASN A 336 -13.29 1.76 -24.14
C ASN A 336 -13.33 3.23 -23.71
N SER A 337 -13.64 3.52 -22.46
CA SER A 337 -13.63 4.86 -21.89
C SER A 337 -12.71 4.94 -20.69
N VAL A 338 -12.09 6.09 -20.47
CA VAL A 338 -11.37 6.42 -19.23
C VAL A 338 -12.32 6.93 -18.14
N GLU A 339 -13.59 7.18 -18.48
CA GLU A 339 -14.61 7.68 -17.55
C GLU A 339 -15.41 6.50 -16.94
N PHE A 340 -16.05 6.78 -15.82
CA PHE A 340 -16.86 5.83 -15.08
C PHE A 340 -18.34 6.24 -15.13
N ARG A 341 -19.24 5.29 -14.82
CA ARG A 341 -20.69 5.55 -14.71
C ARG A 341 -21.01 6.50 -13.57
N HIS A 342 -20.30 6.32 -12.43
CA HIS A 342 -20.45 7.22 -11.28
C HIS A 342 -19.39 8.32 -11.33
N HIS A 343 -19.86 9.55 -11.21
CA HIS A 343 -19.11 10.79 -11.28
C HIS A 343 -19.90 11.92 -10.60
N GLN A 344 -19.40 13.14 -10.60
CA GLN A 344 -20.02 14.27 -9.91
C GLN A 344 -21.52 14.49 -10.24
N ARG A 345 -21.95 14.23 -11.50
CA ARG A 345 -23.34 14.37 -11.95
C ARG A 345 -24.19 13.13 -11.74
N ASN A 346 -23.57 12.00 -11.45
CA ASN A 346 -24.21 10.73 -11.14
C ASN A 346 -23.47 10.10 -9.95
N PRO A 347 -23.64 10.62 -8.73
CA PRO A 347 -22.90 10.17 -7.56
C PRO A 347 -23.26 8.74 -7.15
N LEU A 348 -22.41 8.15 -6.35
CA LEU A 348 -22.64 6.86 -5.71
C LEU A 348 -23.78 6.95 -4.69
N HIS A 349 -24.50 5.86 -4.50
CA HIS A 349 -25.53 5.74 -3.47
C HIS A 349 -24.93 5.05 -2.24
N LEU A 350 -24.30 5.84 -1.35
CA LEU A 350 -23.70 5.36 -0.12
C LEU A 350 -23.52 6.50 0.89
N ASP A 351 -23.40 6.12 2.17
CA ASP A 351 -23.15 7.03 3.28
C ASP A 351 -21.72 6.89 3.80
N ILE A 352 -21.14 5.69 3.72
CA ILE A 352 -19.81 5.39 4.23
C ILE A 352 -19.05 4.57 3.18
N LEU A 353 -17.87 5.04 2.80
CA LEU A 353 -16.94 4.33 1.93
C LEU A 353 -15.64 4.03 2.68
N VAL A 354 -15.27 2.77 2.73
CA VAL A 354 -13.98 2.31 3.23
C VAL A 354 -13.13 1.83 2.04
N VAL A 355 -11.94 2.39 1.90
CA VAL A 355 -10.98 2.00 0.86
C VAL A 355 -9.77 1.37 1.54
N ASP A 356 -9.57 0.09 1.35
CA ASP A 356 -8.36 -0.60 1.84
C ASP A 356 -7.24 -0.58 0.79
N GLU A 357 -6.00 -0.80 1.23
CA GLU A 357 -4.78 -0.71 0.39
C GLU A 357 -4.70 0.61 -0.39
N ALA A 358 -5.08 1.73 0.24
CA ALA A 358 -5.15 3.04 -0.41
C ALA A 358 -3.79 3.56 -0.92
N SER A 359 -2.66 2.99 -0.48
CA SER A 359 -1.33 3.28 -1.04
C SER A 359 -1.20 2.94 -2.52
N MET A 360 -2.02 2.00 -3.01
CA MET A 360 -2.04 1.59 -4.42
C MET A 360 -2.97 2.46 -5.29
N VAL A 361 -3.70 3.40 -4.71
CA VAL A 361 -4.62 4.29 -5.46
C VAL A 361 -3.84 5.48 -5.99
N ASP A 362 -3.83 5.64 -7.30
CA ASP A 362 -3.18 6.77 -7.99
C ASP A 362 -4.01 8.06 -7.92
N LEU A 363 -3.43 9.18 -8.36
CA LEU A 363 -4.10 10.48 -8.33
C LEU A 363 -5.37 10.51 -9.21
N PRO A 364 -5.36 10.05 -10.47
CA PRO A 364 -6.57 10.01 -11.30
C PRO A 364 -7.72 9.22 -10.68
N MET A 365 -7.43 8.04 -10.14
CA MET A 365 -8.45 7.19 -9.51
C MET A 365 -9.00 7.80 -8.23
N MET A 366 -8.14 8.41 -7.41
CA MET A 366 -8.56 9.07 -6.18
C MET A 366 -9.49 10.26 -6.47
N VAL A 367 -9.19 11.05 -7.50
CA VAL A 367 -10.05 12.17 -7.90
C VAL A 367 -11.40 11.67 -8.38
N LYS A 368 -11.44 10.68 -9.28
CA LYS A 368 -12.69 10.10 -9.79
C LYS A 368 -13.54 9.52 -8.67
N LEU A 369 -12.89 8.88 -7.68
CA LEU A 369 -13.58 8.36 -6.50
C LEU A 369 -14.22 9.51 -5.70
N ILE A 370 -13.45 10.54 -5.37
CA ILE A 370 -13.92 11.65 -4.54
C ILE A 370 -15.00 12.47 -5.26
N GLU A 371 -14.92 12.64 -6.58
CA GLU A 371 -15.94 13.29 -7.37
C GLU A 371 -17.26 12.50 -7.42
N ALA A 372 -17.18 11.16 -7.40
CA ALA A 372 -18.34 10.29 -7.37
C ALA A 372 -19.01 10.20 -5.99
N LEU A 373 -18.35 10.66 -4.91
CA LEU A 373 -18.90 10.61 -3.56
C LEU A 373 -20.02 11.64 -3.37
N PRO A 374 -21.15 11.25 -2.73
CA PRO A 374 -22.16 12.20 -2.26
C PRO A 374 -21.57 13.19 -1.26
N LYS A 375 -22.13 14.41 -1.20
CA LYS A 375 -21.62 15.46 -0.30
C LYS A 375 -21.67 15.10 1.19
N HIS A 376 -22.60 14.23 1.59
CA HIS A 376 -22.77 13.78 2.98
C HIS A 376 -21.89 12.58 3.32
N ALA A 377 -21.35 11.88 2.34
CA ALA A 377 -20.62 10.63 2.54
C ALA A 377 -19.35 10.80 3.40
N ARG A 378 -19.03 9.75 4.14
CA ARG A 378 -17.75 9.61 4.84
C ARG A 378 -16.79 8.77 4.02
N LEU A 379 -15.54 9.20 3.95
CA LEU A 379 -14.46 8.49 3.29
C LEU A 379 -13.41 8.07 4.31
N ILE A 380 -13.16 6.78 4.42
CA ILE A 380 -12.15 6.20 5.31
C ILE A 380 -11.12 5.48 4.45
N LEU A 381 -9.88 5.97 4.45
CA LEU A 381 -8.76 5.35 3.74
C LEU A 381 -7.93 4.52 4.70
N LEU A 382 -7.67 3.27 4.33
CA LEU A 382 -6.77 2.37 5.04
C LEU A 382 -5.56 2.11 4.16
N GLY A 383 -4.37 2.10 4.75
CA GLY A 383 -3.16 1.80 4.00
C GLY A 383 -1.92 1.84 4.87
N ASP A 384 -0.80 1.68 4.22
CA ASP A 384 0.51 1.79 4.84
C ASP A 384 1.33 2.83 4.05
N LYS A 385 1.63 3.95 4.69
CA LYS A 385 2.35 5.07 4.07
C LYS A 385 3.78 4.71 3.66
N ASP A 386 4.33 3.65 4.25
CA ASP A 386 5.72 3.23 4.07
C ASP A 386 5.85 2.11 3.00
N GLN A 387 4.72 1.58 2.51
CA GLN A 387 4.70 0.65 1.38
C GLN A 387 4.84 1.38 0.04
N LEU A 388 5.11 0.60 -1.01
CA LEU A 388 5.15 1.11 -2.37
C LEU A 388 3.86 1.86 -2.73
N ALA A 389 4.03 3.01 -3.33
CA ALA A 389 2.94 3.77 -3.93
C ALA A 389 2.39 3.06 -5.19
N SER A 390 1.30 3.61 -5.75
CA SER A 390 0.71 3.16 -7.01
C SER A 390 1.75 3.09 -8.14
N VAL A 391 1.51 2.25 -9.13
CA VAL A 391 2.37 2.18 -10.33
C VAL A 391 2.21 3.45 -11.17
N GLU A 392 0.99 3.93 -11.31
CA GLU A 392 0.66 5.18 -12.00
C GLU A 392 1.10 6.42 -11.22
N ALA A 393 0.99 7.59 -11.85
CA ALA A 393 1.51 8.83 -11.31
C ALA A 393 0.82 9.28 -10.01
N GLY A 394 1.65 9.74 -9.07
CA GLY A 394 1.25 10.24 -7.75
C GLY A 394 1.47 9.25 -6.61
N ALA A 395 1.66 9.80 -5.42
CA ALA A 395 1.77 9.08 -4.16
C ALA A 395 0.79 9.68 -3.15
N VAL A 396 -0.50 9.68 -3.50
CA VAL A 396 -1.55 10.44 -2.81
C VAL A 396 -1.60 10.12 -1.32
N LEU A 397 -1.61 8.84 -0.94
CA LEU A 397 -1.61 8.46 0.48
C LEU A 397 -0.34 8.93 1.20
N GLY A 398 0.82 8.82 0.55
CA GLY A 398 2.10 9.28 1.09
C GLY A 398 2.11 10.79 1.32
N ASP A 399 1.62 11.56 0.35
CA ASP A 399 1.52 13.02 0.43
C ASP A 399 0.59 13.44 1.58
N ILE A 400 -0.59 12.83 1.69
CA ILE A 400 -1.53 13.08 2.80
C ILE A 400 -0.90 12.68 4.14
N CYS A 401 -0.30 11.51 4.23
CA CYS A 401 0.32 11.01 5.46
C CYS A 401 1.58 11.79 5.88
N SER A 402 2.15 12.64 5.03
CA SER A 402 3.25 13.54 5.43
C SER A 402 2.85 14.47 6.58
N PHE A 403 1.57 14.79 6.69
CA PHE A 403 1.01 15.62 7.76
C PHE A 403 0.89 14.90 9.13
N LEU A 404 1.11 13.58 9.19
CA LEU A 404 1.12 12.83 10.47
C LEU A 404 2.19 13.35 11.45
N THR A 405 3.30 13.89 10.93
CA THR A 405 4.38 14.45 11.74
C THR A 405 3.99 15.73 12.49
N LEU A 406 2.94 16.40 12.05
CA LEU A 406 2.42 17.62 12.67
C LEU A 406 1.54 17.36 13.90
N GLY A 407 1.16 16.08 14.15
CA GLY A 407 0.24 15.76 15.24
C GLY A 407 -1.15 16.39 15.06
N TYR A 408 -1.89 16.51 16.17
CA TYR A 408 -3.24 17.08 16.18
C TYR A 408 -3.24 18.55 16.61
N SER A 409 -4.24 19.30 16.14
CA SER A 409 -4.53 20.62 16.70
C SER A 409 -4.95 20.49 18.17
N ARG A 410 -4.73 21.56 18.96
CA ARG A 410 -5.10 21.53 20.39
C ARG A 410 -6.59 21.22 20.59
N ALA A 411 -7.45 21.87 19.81
CA ALA A 411 -8.90 21.65 19.90
C ALA A 411 -9.28 20.21 19.61
N ASN A 412 -8.64 19.60 18.58
CA ASN A 412 -8.88 18.19 18.25
C ASN A 412 -8.32 17.23 19.30
N SER A 413 -7.13 17.51 19.85
CA SER A 413 -6.52 16.72 20.92
C SER A 413 -7.41 16.71 22.18
N GLU A 414 -7.93 17.86 22.60
CA GLU A 414 -8.86 17.97 23.73
C GLU A 414 -10.17 17.24 23.45
N TYR A 415 -10.68 17.31 22.22
CA TYR A 415 -11.89 16.60 21.82
C TYR A 415 -11.70 15.07 21.79
N LEU A 416 -10.61 14.61 21.23
CA LEU A 416 -10.24 13.19 21.23
C LEU A 416 -9.98 12.68 22.64
N ALA A 417 -9.35 13.47 23.52
CA ALA A 417 -9.16 13.12 24.94
C ALA A 417 -10.48 12.92 25.67
N LYS A 418 -11.49 13.79 25.42
CA LYS A 418 -12.84 13.61 25.97
C LYS A 418 -13.51 12.34 25.47
N LEU A 419 -13.35 12.01 24.18
CA LEU A 419 -14.01 10.89 23.54
C LEU A 419 -13.35 9.55 23.89
N THR A 420 -12.03 9.52 24.02
CA THR A 420 -11.26 8.28 24.27
C THR A 420 -10.91 8.05 25.73
N GLY A 421 -10.89 9.10 26.55
CA GLY A 421 -10.38 9.07 27.93
C GLY A 421 -8.87 9.29 28.04
N TYR A 422 -8.13 9.40 26.94
CA TYR A 422 -6.67 9.50 26.91
C TYR A 422 -6.19 10.95 27.03
N GLN A 423 -5.94 11.43 28.26
CA GLN A 423 -5.48 12.80 28.53
C GLN A 423 -4.10 13.08 27.94
N THR A 424 -3.27 12.07 27.77
CA THR A 424 -1.96 12.14 27.12
C THR A 424 -2.01 12.69 25.70
N LEU A 425 -3.15 12.56 24.99
CA LEU A 425 -3.32 13.15 23.65
C LEU A 425 -3.17 14.68 23.63
N ILE A 426 -3.50 15.36 24.74
CA ILE A 426 -3.37 16.82 24.83
C ILE A 426 -1.90 17.24 24.77
N ALA A 427 -1.01 16.45 25.37
CA ALA A 427 0.43 16.70 25.33
C ALA A 427 1.03 16.46 23.91
N HIS A 428 0.33 15.69 23.05
CA HIS A 428 0.71 15.45 21.66
C HIS A 428 0.13 16.49 20.69
N SER A 429 -0.48 17.58 21.19
CA SER A 429 -0.95 18.68 20.34
C SER A 429 0.22 19.48 19.78
N HIS A 430 0.07 19.95 18.54
CA HIS A 430 1.07 20.73 17.86
C HIS A 430 0.49 22.05 17.34
N PRO A 431 1.16 23.21 17.58
CA PRO A 431 0.64 24.53 17.18
C PRO A 431 0.50 24.69 15.65
N ASN A 432 1.30 23.95 14.90
CA ASN A 432 1.28 23.98 13.44
C ASN A 432 0.41 22.88 12.81
N ALA A 433 -0.40 22.18 13.59
CA ALA A 433 -1.32 21.18 13.05
C ALA A 433 -2.32 21.80 12.08
N THR A 434 -2.62 21.07 11.00
CA THR A 434 -3.52 21.51 9.94
C THR A 434 -4.84 20.75 10.03
N PRO A 435 -5.94 21.22 9.41
CA PRO A 435 -7.18 20.48 9.38
C PRO A 435 -7.05 19.07 8.79
N ILE A 436 -6.09 18.86 7.88
CA ILE A 436 -5.82 17.53 7.32
C ILE A 436 -5.12 16.61 8.33
N SER A 437 -4.17 17.12 9.12
CA SER A 437 -3.48 16.32 10.14
C SER A 437 -4.45 15.80 11.22
N ASP A 438 -5.49 16.57 11.52
CA ASP A 438 -6.56 16.18 12.44
C ASP A 438 -7.41 15.00 11.95
N SER A 439 -7.34 14.68 10.66
CA SER A 439 -8.06 13.56 10.02
C SER A 439 -7.23 12.29 9.90
N LEU A 440 -5.99 12.30 10.39
CA LEU A 440 -5.05 11.22 10.21
C LEU A 440 -4.78 10.49 11.53
N CYS A 441 -4.59 9.17 11.46
CA CYS A 441 -4.11 8.39 12.59
C CYS A 441 -3.14 7.33 12.13
N MET A 442 -2.02 7.18 12.86
CA MET A 442 -1.02 6.15 12.64
C MET A 442 -1.13 5.08 13.70
N LEU A 443 -1.43 3.84 13.30
CA LEU A 443 -1.38 2.67 14.18
C LEU A 443 0.07 2.30 14.41
N GLN A 444 0.52 2.36 15.66
CA GLN A 444 1.95 2.20 16.00
C GLN A 444 2.31 0.77 16.40
N LYS A 445 1.36 0.03 16.98
CA LYS A 445 1.59 -1.32 17.49
C LYS A 445 1.24 -2.37 16.46
N SER A 446 2.15 -3.32 16.22
CA SER A 446 1.86 -4.50 15.42
C SER A 446 1.49 -5.67 16.34
N TYR A 447 0.39 -6.35 16.05
CA TYR A 447 -0.05 -7.57 16.73
C TYR A 447 0.49 -8.83 16.05
N ARG A 448 1.05 -8.69 14.86
CA ARG A 448 1.69 -9.78 14.12
C ARG A 448 3.17 -9.93 14.47
N PHE A 449 3.83 -8.79 14.59
CA PHE A 449 5.27 -8.71 14.82
C PHE A 449 5.52 -8.12 16.20
N ASP A 450 5.70 -8.98 17.18
CA ASP A 450 6.10 -8.59 18.54
C ASP A 450 7.58 -8.18 18.60
N VAL A 451 8.05 -7.80 19.77
CA VAL A 451 9.45 -7.37 19.99
C VAL A 451 10.46 -8.47 19.63
N ARG A 452 10.04 -9.74 19.63
CA ARG A 452 10.89 -10.90 19.31
C ARG A 452 10.91 -11.23 17.82
N SER A 453 10.03 -10.62 17.02
CA SER A 453 9.99 -10.82 15.58
C SER A 453 11.14 -10.07 14.90
N GLY A 454 12.02 -10.81 14.25
CA GLY A 454 13.06 -10.24 13.41
C GLY A 454 12.49 -9.51 12.20
N ILE A 455 11.39 -10.03 11.59
CA ILE A 455 10.70 -9.37 10.48
C ILE A 455 10.21 -7.99 10.92
N GLY A 456 9.61 -7.89 12.10
CA GLY A 456 9.13 -6.61 12.63
C GLY A 456 10.25 -5.62 12.94
N GLN A 457 11.35 -6.10 13.54
CA GLN A 457 12.53 -5.27 13.84
C GLN A 457 13.22 -4.81 12.56
N LEU A 458 13.33 -5.69 11.57
CA LEU A 458 13.91 -5.36 10.26
C LEU A 458 13.05 -4.31 9.54
N ALA A 459 11.74 -4.46 9.52
CA ALA A 459 10.81 -3.50 8.92
C ALA A 459 10.93 -2.11 9.57
N LYS A 460 11.02 -2.04 10.90
CA LYS A 460 11.23 -0.76 11.62
C LYS A 460 12.56 -0.11 11.25
N ALA A 461 13.66 -0.87 11.24
CA ALA A 461 15.00 -0.38 10.90
C ALA A 461 15.04 0.16 9.44
N ILE A 462 14.38 -0.52 8.51
CA ILE A 462 14.26 -0.09 7.12
C ILE A 462 13.50 1.21 7.01
N ASN A 463 12.32 1.31 7.63
CA ASN A 463 11.50 2.54 7.59
C ASN A 463 12.22 3.74 8.20
N ALA A 464 12.99 3.51 9.28
CA ALA A 464 13.84 4.54 9.88
C ALA A 464 15.04 4.92 8.99
N GLY A 465 15.35 4.15 7.94
CA GLY A 465 16.53 4.36 7.08
C GLY A 465 17.85 4.15 7.81
N GLN A 466 17.84 3.43 8.94
CA GLN A 466 19.00 3.21 9.81
C GLN A 466 19.76 1.95 9.40
N VAL A 467 20.69 2.10 8.47
CA VAL A 467 21.48 0.99 7.89
C VAL A 467 22.22 0.19 8.96
N ALA A 468 22.73 0.83 10.00
CA ALA A 468 23.43 0.14 11.11
C ALA A 468 22.48 -0.80 11.88
N MET A 469 21.24 -0.36 12.14
CA MET A 469 20.24 -1.21 12.80
C MET A 469 19.84 -2.40 11.94
N VAL A 470 19.78 -2.24 10.61
CA VAL A 470 19.51 -3.36 9.69
C VAL A 470 20.59 -4.44 9.82
N ASP A 471 21.87 -4.02 9.83
CA ASP A 471 23.00 -4.95 10.04
C ASP A 471 22.89 -5.68 11.41
N GLU A 472 22.53 -4.94 12.45
CA GLU A 472 22.38 -5.51 13.80
C GLU A 472 21.25 -6.53 13.86
N VAL A 473 20.08 -6.22 13.29
CA VAL A 473 18.94 -7.13 13.25
C VAL A 473 19.28 -8.40 12.50
N LEU A 474 19.94 -8.32 11.35
CA LEU A 474 20.33 -9.48 10.56
C LEU A 474 21.38 -10.36 11.24
N LYS A 475 22.21 -9.80 12.13
CA LYS A 475 23.21 -10.55 12.92
C LYS A 475 22.63 -11.25 14.15
N ARG A 476 21.44 -10.83 14.64
CA ARG A 476 20.85 -11.36 15.89
C ARG A 476 20.24 -12.75 15.80
N ASN A 477 20.26 -13.42 14.65
CA ASN A 477 19.71 -14.77 14.45
C ASN A 477 18.28 -14.96 15.00
N TYR A 478 17.37 -14.09 14.58
CA TYR A 478 15.95 -14.27 14.88
C TYR A 478 15.41 -15.54 14.23
N ALA A 479 14.48 -16.22 14.89
CA ALA A 479 13.91 -17.48 14.40
C ALA A 479 13.08 -17.32 13.11
N ASP A 480 12.56 -16.13 12.84
CA ASP A 480 11.69 -15.81 11.71
C ASP A 480 12.41 -15.18 10.52
N ILE A 481 13.73 -14.91 10.61
CA ILE A 481 14.53 -14.36 9.51
C ILE A 481 15.80 -15.18 9.29
N THR A 482 16.12 -15.42 8.02
CA THR A 482 17.46 -15.84 7.59
C THR A 482 17.96 -14.93 6.50
N HIS A 483 19.22 -14.54 6.57
CA HIS A 483 19.89 -13.74 5.54
C HIS A 483 21.04 -14.54 4.93
N HIS A 484 21.08 -14.56 3.61
CA HIS A 484 22.11 -15.22 2.81
C HIS A 484 22.71 -14.21 1.83
N SER A 485 24.02 -13.99 1.90
CA SER A 485 24.75 -13.25 0.88
C SER A 485 24.68 -14.01 -0.45
N LEU A 486 24.64 -13.27 -1.57
CA LEU A 486 24.52 -13.89 -2.89
C LEU A 486 25.81 -14.69 -3.22
N SER A 487 25.62 -15.98 -3.48
CA SER A 487 26.63 -16.92 -3.93
C SER A 487 25.95 -18.05 -4.70
N SER A 488 26.72 -18.85 -5.42
CA SER A 488 26.17 -20.06 -6.07
C SER A 488 25.56 -21.03 -5.08
N GLU A 489 26.11 -21.12 -3.86
CA GLU A 489 25.61 -21.99 -2.80
C GLU A 489 24.28 -21.49 -2.23
N SER A 490 24.18 -20.21 -1.91
CA SER A 490 22.93 -19.60 -1.41
C SER A 490 21.84 -19.62 -2.47
N TYR A 491 22.18 -19.40 -3.74
CA TYR A 491 21.24 -19.53 -4.85
C TYR A 491 20.69 -20.97 -4.98
N ASN A 492 21.58 -21.96 -4.88
CA ASN A 492 21.17 -23.37 -4.87
C ASN A 492 20.32 -23.73 -3.63
N LEU A 493 20.62 -23.16 -2.46
CA LEU A 493 19.80 -23.31 -1.26
C LEU A 493 18.40 -22.76 -1.50
N MET A 494 18.29 -21.58 -2.09
CA MET A 494 17.00 -20.98 -2.47
C MET A 494 16.20 -21.92 -3.38
N LEU A 495 16.80 -22.42 -4.45
CA LEU A 495 16.14 -23.36 -5.38
C LEU A 495 15.71 -24.65 -4.68
N LYS A 496 16.57 -25.24 -3.84
CA LYS A 496 16.22 -26.45 -3.06
C LYS A 496 15.03 -26.19 -2.14
N THR A 497 14.99 -25.03 -1.49
CA THR A 497 13.86 -24.64 -0.62
C THR A 497 12.58 -24.50 -1.42
N LEU A 498 12.61 -23.81 -2.57
CA LEU A 498 11.46 -23.65 -3.44
C LEU A 498 10.96 -24.97 -3.99
N VAL A 499 11.85 -25.85 -4.44
CA VAL A 499 11.46 -27.20 -4.91
C VAL A 499 10.78 -28.00 -3.79
N LYS A 500 11.26 -27.91 -2.55
CA LYS A 500 10.62 -28.56 -1.40
C LYS A 500 9.23 -27.98 -1.12
N GLU A 501 9.11 -26.66 -1.09
CA GLU A 501 7.84 -25.99 -0.76
C GLU A 501 6.81 -26.15 -1.88
N TYR A 502 7.22 -25.97 -3.15
CA TYR A 502 6.31 -26.21 -4.28
C TYR A 502 6.01 -27.70 -4.51
N GLY A 503 6.90 -28.58 -4.09
CA GLY A 503 6.63 -30.02 -4.07
C GLY A 503 5.38 -30.38 -3.25
N ARG A 504 5.05 -29.59 -2.21
CA ARG A 504 3.86 -29.85 -1.37
C ARG A 504 2.55 -29.71 -2.15
N TYR A 505 2.37 -28.60 -2.89
CA TYR A 505 1.14 -28.45 -3.68
C TYR A 505 1.09 -29.43 -4.85
N LEU A 506 2.24 -29.75 -5.47
CA LEU A 506 2.33 -30.74 -6.53
C LEU A 506 1.95 -32.14 -6.02
N THR A 507 2.45 -32.53 -4.85
CA THR A 507 2.02 -33.79 -4.20
C THR A 507 0.52 -33.77 -3.88
N ARG A 508 -0.03 -32.61 -3.44
CA ARG A 508 -1.46 -32.47 -3.19
C ARG A 508 -2.31 -32.61 -4.47
N ILE A 509 -1.78 -32.19 -5.61
CA ILE A 509 -2.41 -32.45 -6.91
C ILE A 509 -2.49 -33.93 -7.21
N GLU A 510 -1.40 -34.68 -7.01
CA GLU A 510 -1.33 -36.11 -7.30
C GLU A 510 -2.09 -36.96 -6.27
N SER A 511 -2.23 -36.49 -5.03
CA SER A 511 -2.97 -37.27 -4.02
C SER A 511 -4.46 -37.33 -4.39
N SER A 512 -4.97 -38.54 -4.56
CA SER A 512 -6.39 -38.80 -4.45
C SER A 512 -6.84 -38.39 -3.06
N GLY A 513 -7.85 -37.52 -2.94
CA GLY A 513 -8.31 -37.07 -1.61
C GLY A 513 -8.55 -38.29 -0.70
N ALA A 514 -8.16 -38.18 0.58
CA ALA A 514 -8.40 -39.22 1.58
C ALA A 514 -9.91 -39.52 1.71
N ASP A 515 -10.75 -38.55 1.33
CA ASP A 515 -12.20 -38.72 1.19
C ASP A 515 -12.56 -38.92 -0.28
N ALA A 516 -13.13 -40.08 -0.58
CA ALA A 516 -13.66 -40.43 -1.91
C ALA A 516 -14.77 -39.48 -2.42
N LEU A 517 -15.13 -38.47 -1.64
CA LEU A 517 -16.19 -37.48 -1.89
C LEU A 517 -15.64 -36.08 -2.21
N GLU A 518 -14.30 -35.85 -2.22
CA GLU A 518 -13.73 -34.51 -2.51
C GLU A 518 -14.01 -34.15 -3.97
N THR A 519 -14.68 -33.00 -4.17
CA THR A 519 -14.93 -32.47 -5.52
C THR A 519 -13.66 -31.91 -6.13
N GLN A 520 -13.58 -31.85 -7.47
CA GLN A 520 -12.44 -31.26 -8.18
C GLN A 520 -12.22 -29.77 -7.79
N ALA A 521 -13.29 -29.04 -7.52
CA ALA A 521 -13.21 -27.65 -7.04
C ALA A 521 -12.61 -27.54 -5.63
N GLN A 522 -12.99 -28.42 -4.72
CA GLN A 522 -12.43 -28.50 -3.37
C GLN A 522 -10.94 -28.85 -3.39
N LYS A 523 -10.57 -29.84 -4.21
CA LYS A 523 -9.19 -30.22 -4.45
C LYS A 523 -8.38 -29.04 -4.99
N ALA A 524 -8.89 -28.34 -6.02
CA ALA A 524 -8.23 -27.20 -6.61
C ALA A 524 -8.05 -26.06 -5.60
N LYS A 525 -9.04 -25.81 -4.73
CA LYS A 525 -8.92 -24.84 -3.65
C LYS A 525 -7.80 -25.21 -2.67
N ALA A 526 -7.76 -26.43 -2.20
CA ALA A 526 -6.71 -26.91 -1.30
C ALA A 526 -5.30 -26.81 -1.92
N VAL A 527 -5.19 -27.06 -3.23
CA VAL A 527 -3.95 -26.90 -3.99
C VAL A 527 -3.53 -25.42 -4.07
N LEU A 528 -4.46 -24.51 -4.38
CA LEU A 528 -4.22 -23.07 -4.40
C LEU A 528 -3.80 -22.54 -3.03
N ASP A 529 -4.49 -22.97 -1.98
CA ASP A 529 -4.15 -22.60 -0.59
C ASP A 529 -2.73 -23.05 -0.22
N CYS A 530 -2.36 -24.28 -0.59
CA CYS A 530 -1.03 -24.82 -0.37
C CYS A 530 0.04 -24.03 -1.17
N PHE A 531 -0.21 -23.72 -2.43
CA PHE A 531 0.69 -22.92 -3.28
C PHE A 531 0.88 -21.51 -2.73
N ASN A 532 -0.17 -20.91 -2.16
CA ASN A 532 -0.14 -19.56 -1.62
C ASN A 532 0.62 -19.44 -0.28
N GLN A 533 1.02 -20.55 0.35
CA GLN A 533 1.82 -20.48 1.59
C GLN A 533 3.25 -19.99 1.37
N CYS A 534 3.83 -20.24 0.19
CA CYS A 534 5.21 -19.86 -0.12
C CYS A 534 5.28 -19.03 -1.41
N ARG A 535 6.17 -18.03 -1.43
CA ARG A 535 6.42 -17.24 -2.65
C ARG A 535 7.87 -16.75 -2.73
N LEU A 536 8.43 -16.80 -3.96
CA LEU A 536 9.67 -16.09 -4.28
C LEU A 536 9.35 -14.71 -4.82
N LEU A 537 9.89 -13.68 -4.19
CA LEU A 537 9.77 -12.28 -4.59
C LEU A 537 11.10 -11.76 -5.12
N CYS A 538 11.06 -11.00 -6.21
CA CYS A 538 12.23 -10.34 -6.79
C CYS A 538 11.92 -8.88 -7.14
N ALA A 539 12.98 -8.08 -7.33
CA ALA A 539 12.84 -6.65 -7.60
C ALA A 539 12.60 -6.34 -9.10
N ILE A 540 13.12 -7.16 -10.01
CA ILE A 540 13.18 -6.92 -11.45
C ILE A 540 12.44 -7.99 -12.25
N ARG A 541 12.07 -7.67 -13.50
CA ARG A 541 11.33 -8.62 -14.36
C ARG A 541 12.26 -9.53 -15.17
N GLU A 542 13.30 -8.97 -15.71
CA GLU A 542 14.19 -9.65 -16.66
C GLU A 542 15.53 -10.03 -16.03
N GLY A 543 16.23 -10.99 -16.67
CA GLY A 543 17.52 -11.47 -16.23
C GLY A 543 17.46 -12.61 -15.22
N ASP A 544 18.63 -13.11 -14.82
CA ASP A 544 18.78 -14.29 -13.95
C ASP A 544 18.20 -14.12 -12.54
N PHE A 545 18.11 -12.88 -12.07
CA PHE A 545 17.53 -12.48 -10.78
C PHE A 545 16.15 -11.84 -10.93
N GLY A 546 15.59 -11.88 -12.15
CA GLY A 546 14.26 -11.39 -12.48
C GLY A 546 13.24 -12.52 -12.60
N VAL A 547 11.96 -12.14 -12.72
CA VAL A 547 10.84 -13.08 -12.83
C VAL A 547 11.05 -14.12 -13.92
N SER A 548 11.47 -13.68 -15.12
CA SER A 548 11.63 -14.54 -16.29
C SER A 548 12.71 -15.63 -16.06
N GLY A 549 13.90 -15.24 -15.61
CA GLY A 549 15.00 -16.19 -15.37
C GLY A 549 14.73 -17.09 -14.17
N LEU A 550 14.16 -16.55 -13.09
CA LEU A 550 13.84 -17.33 -11.89
C LEU A 550 12.77 -18.39 -12.17
N ASN A 551 11.70 -18.05 -12.89
CA ASN A 551 10.65 -19.02 -13.26
C ASN A 551 11.25 -20.18 -14.08
N GLN A 552 12.07 -19.89 -15.10
CA GLN A 552 12.73 -20.94 -15.90
C GLN A 552 13.63 -21.84 -15.06
N ARG A 553 14.39 -21.29 -14.12
CA ARG A 553 15.28 -22.06 -13.25
C ARG A 553 14.51 -22.94 -12.27
N ILE A 554 13.39 -22.43 -11.73
CA ILE A 554 12.52 -23.20 -10.84
C ILE A 554 11.87 -24.35 -11.62
N GLU A 555 11.34 -24.09 -12.81
CA GLU A 555 10.76 -25.14 -13.68
C GLU A 555 11.78 -26.24 -13.97
N ARG A 556 12.99 -25.88 -14.39
CA ARG A 556 14.08 -26.86 -14.65
C ARG A 556 14.41 -27.68 -13.40
N ALA A 557 14.43 -27.04 -12.22
CA ALA A 557 14.70 -27.73 -10.96
C ALA A 557 13.58 -28.71 -10.57
N LEU A 558 12.31 -28.34 -10.84
CA LEU A 558 11.15 -29.22 -10.61
C LEU A 558 11.13 -30.39 -11.59
N VAL A 559 11.44 -30.15 -12.87
CA VAL A 559 11.58 -31.22 -13.88
C VAL A 559 12.69 -32.19 -13.50
N ALA A 560 13.86 -31.69 -13.10
CA ALA A 560 15.00 -32.53 -12.67
C ALA A 560 14.65 -33.43 -11.47
N ARG A 561 13.69 -33.02 -10.63
CA ARG A 561 13.15 -33.80 -9.52
C ARG A 561 11.92 -34.64 -9.86
N LYS A 562 11.54 -34.67 -11.16
CA LYS A 562 10.37 -35.40 -11.66
C LYS A 562 9.04 -34.99 -11.02
N LEU A 563 8.97 -33.75 -10.49
CA LEU A 563 7.75 -33.19 -9.89
C LEU A 563 6.78 -32.63 -10.92
N ILE A 564 7.29 -32.18 -12.06
CA ILE A 564 6.50 -31.72 -13.22
C ILE A 564 7.07 -32.32 -14.52
N LYS A 565 6.21 -32.37 -15.55
CA LYS A 565 6.58 -32.80 -16.91
C LYS A 565 6.14 -31.68 -17.87
N THR A 566 7.07 -30.99 -18.46
CA THR A 566 6.77 -29.85 -19.35
C THR A 566 6.61 -30.27 -20.81
N GLN A 567 7.20 -31.39 -21.28
CA GLN A 567 7.13 -31.95 -22.67
C GLN A 567 7.23 -30.88 -23.79
N ASP A 568 7.96 -29.80 -23.55
CA ASP A 568 8.05 -28.62 -24.42
C ASP A 568 6.70 -27.88 -24.69
N GLU A 569 5.66 -28.21 -23.94
CA GLU A 569 4.36 -27.55 -24.02
C GLU A 569 4.27 -26.34 -23.07
N ILE A 570 3.57 -25.30 -23.55
CA ILE A 570 3.32 -24.10 -22.73
C ILE A 570 2.45 -24.46 -21.51
N TRP A 571 1.50 -25.37 -21.65
CA TRP A 571 0.59 -25.81 -20.61
C TRP A 571 0.94 -27.21 -20.12
N TYR A 572 1.19 -27.33 -18.82
CA TYR A 572 1.48 -28.60 -18.16
C TYR A 572 0.77 -28.71 -16.82
N HIS A 573 0.57 -29.92 -16.39
CA HIS A 573 -0.04 -30.24 -15.10
C HIS A 573 0.80 -29.71 -13.93
N GLY A 574 0.20 -28.89 -13.06
CA GLY A 574 0.86 -28.23 -11.95
C GLY A 574 1.42 -26.83 -12.27
N ARG A 575 1.26 -26.31 -13.51
CA ARG A 575 1.75 -24.96 -13.84
C ARG A 575 0.97 -23.89 -13.11
N PRO A 576 1.61 -23.03 -12.26
CA PRO A 576 0.98 -21.86 -11.73
C PRO A 576 1.07 -20.71 -12.73
N VAL A 577 -0.01 -19.98 -12.90
CA VAL A 577 -0.08 -18.81 -13.78
C VAL A 577 -0.66 -17.62 -13.03
N MET A 578 -0.21 -16.44 -13.39
CA MET A 578 -0.76 -15.18 -12.90
C MET A 578 -1.31 -14.38 -14.08
N VAL A 579 -2.56 -13.95 -13.96
CA VAL A 579 -3.23 -13.10 -14.95
C VAL A 579 -2.51 -11.75 -15.03
N ALA A 580 -2.17 -11.31 -16.24
CA ALA A 580 -1.50 -10.03 -16.49
C ALA A 580 -2.47 -8.92 -16.92
N ARG A 581 -3.66 -9.29 -17.42
CA ARG A 581 -4.67 -8.36 -17.93
C ARG A 581 -6.05 -8.72 -17.43
N ASN A 582 -6.84 -7.69 -17.02
CA ASN A 582 -8.21 -7.88 -16.58
C ASN A 582 -9.10 -8.44 -17.70
N ASP A 583 -9.92 -9.43 -17.38
CA ASP A 583 -11.00 -9.94 -18.21
C ASP A 583 -12.30 -9.95 -17.39
N HIS A 584 -13.13 -8.93 -17.63
CA HIS A 584 -14.40 -8.76 -16.92
C HIS A 584 -15.44 -9.83 -17.29
N GLY A 585 -15.36 -10.40 -18.49
CA GLY A 585 -16.27 -11.49 -18.94
C GLY A 585 -16.00 -12.78 -18.19
N LEU A 586 -14.75 -13.06 -17.90
CA LEU A 586 -14.33 -14.21 -17.10
C LEU A 586 -14.32 -13.91 -15.59
N GLY A 587 -14.40 -12.66 -15.17
CA GLY A 587 -14.26 -12.25 -13.78
C GLY A 587 -12.84 -12.44 -13.24
N LEU A 588 -11.83 -12.43 -14.12
CA LEU A 588 -10.42 -12.54 -13.77
C LEU A 588 -9.74 -11.19 -13.87
N TYR A 589 -8.87 -10.93 -12.90
CA TYR A 589 -8.20 -9.65 -12.77
C TYR A 589 -6.67 -9.81 -12.73
N ASN A 590 -5.96 -8.77 -13.10
CA ASN A 590 -4.51 -8.71 -13.02
C ASN A 590 -4.03 -9.06 -11.59
N GLY A 591 -3.14 -10.04 -11.51
CA GLY A 591 -2.64 -10.57 -10.24
C GLY A 591 -3.34 -11.83 -9.74
N ASP A 592 -4.48 -12.24 -10.33
CA ASP A 592 -5.13 -13.48 -9.97
C ASP A 592 -4.25 -14.68 -10.33
N ILE A 593 -4.15 -15.62 -9.41
CA ILE A 593 -3.31 -16.81 -9.56
C ILE A 593 -4.20 -18.03 -9.79
N GLY A 594 -3.85 -18.79 -10.82
CA GLY A 594 -4.47 -20.07 -11.13
C GLY A 594 -3.43 -21.17 -11.24
N ILE A 595 -3.87 -22.41 -11.05
CA ILE A 595 -3.04 -23.60 -11.24
C ILE A 595 -3.65 -24.49 -12.33
N CYS A 596 -2.84 -24.86 -13.31
CA CYS A 596 -3.23 -25.78 -14.38
C CYS A 596 -3.26 -27.21 -13.84
N MET A 597 -4.42 -27.83 -13.86
CA MET A 597 -4.60 -29.19 -13.36
C MET A 597 -5.39 -30.03 -14.36
N LEU A 598 -5.10 -31.33 -14.38
CA LEU A 598 -5.90 -32.30 -15.13
C LEU A 598 -7.24 -32.44 -14.44
N ASP A 599 -8.31 -32.15 -15.15
CA ASP A 599 -9.67 -32.39 -14.72
C ASP A 599 -10.09 -33.81 -15.12
N THR A 600 -10.32 -34.66 -14.13
CA THR A 600 -10.70 -36.04 -14.31
C THR A 600 -12.20 -36.26 -14.04
N SER A 601 -12.98 -35.23 -13.85
CA SER A 601 -14.42 -35.30 -13.63
C SER A 601 -15.22 -35.54 -14.92
N GLU A 602 -14.61 -35.30 -16.07
CA GLU A 602 -15.19 -35.56 -17.41
C GLU A 602 -14.72 -36.90 -17.98
N GLN A 603 -15.46 -37.44 -18.98
CA GLN A 603 -15.12 -38.74 -19.61
C GLN A 603 -13.71 -38.73 -20.23
N GLU A 604 -13.28 -37.58 -20.76
CA GLU A 604 -11.91 -37.38 -21.26
C GLU A 604 -11.18 -36.39 -20.35
N PRO A 605 -10.12 -36.82 -19.67
CA PRO A 605 -9.32 -35.92 -18.86
C PRO A 605 -8.74 -34.74 -19.66
N ARG A 606 -8.96 -33.50 -19.20
CA ARG A 606 -8.49 -32.28 -19.87
C ARG A 606 -7.79 -31.38 -18.90
N LEU A 607 -6.79 -30.65 -19.39
CA LEU A 607 -6.16 -29.57 -18.62
C LEU A 607 -7.13 -28.39 -18.48
N LYS A 608 -7.35 -27.95 -17.25
CA LYS A 608 -8.07 -26.72 -16.92
C LYS A 608 -7.24 -25.91 -15.94
N VAL A 609 -7.39 -24.60 -15.98
CA VAL A 609 -6.75 -23.68 -15.01
C VAL A 609 -7.80 -23.28 -13.99
N TYR A 610 -7.50 -23.51 -12.73
CA TYR A 610 -8.39 -23.27 -11.60
C TYR A 610 -7.99 -21.99 -10.91
N PHE A 611 -8.92 -21.05 -10.83
CA PHE A 611 -8.75 -19.75 -10.14
C PHE A 611 -9.72 -19.68 -8.97
N GLU A 612 -9.26 -19.17 -7.84
CA GLU A 612 -10.13 -18.78 -6.75
C GLU A 612 -10.72 -17.39 -7.00
N LEU A 613 -12.05 -17.29 -6.93
CA LEU A 613 -12.77 -16.02 -7.08
C LEU A 613 -12.91 -15.29 -5.73
N PRO A 614 -13.21 -13.98 -5.73
CA PRO A 614 -13.35 -13.19 -4.51
C PRO A 614 -14.39 -13.70 -3.50
N ASP A 615 -15.38 -14.47 -3.95
CA ASP A 615 -16.39 -15.11 -3.10
C ASP A 615 -15.94 -16.46 -2.51
N GLY A 616 -14.68 -16.84 -2.75
CA GLY A 616 -14.09 -18.10 -2.30
C GLY A 616 -14.47 -19.32 -3.15
N SER A 617 -15.27 -19.15 -4.19
CA SER A 617 -15.56 -20.22 -5.15
C SER A 617 -14.38 -20.44 -6.09
N VAL A 618 -14.29 -21.62 -6.67
CA VAL A 618 -13.24 -21.97 -7.63
C VAL A 618 -13.81 -22.06 -9.03
N LYS A 619 -13.21 -21.33 -9.96
CA LYS A 619 -13.59 -21.33 -11.39
C LYS A 619 -12.55 -22.08 -12.21
N ALA A 620 -13.02 -23.04 -13.00
CA ALA A 620 -12.21 -23.79 -13.95
C ALA A 620 -12.31 -23.17 -15.35
N ILE A 621 -11.19 -22.92 -16.00
CA ILE A 621 -11.12 -22.27 -17.32
C ILE A 621 -10.19 -23.08 -18.22
N LEU A 622 -10.58 -23.29 -19.48
CA LEU A 622 -9.71 -23.91 -20.45
C LEU A 622 -8.45 -23.09 -20.69
N PRO A 623 -7.27 -23.70 -20.85
CA PRO A 623 -6.00 -22.99 -21.06
C PRO A 623 -6.06 -21.96 -22.19
N SER A 624 -6.74 -22.28 -23.30
CA SER A 624 -6.90 -21.39 -24.46
C SER A 624 -7.75 -20.13 -24.18
N ARG A 625 -8.52 -20.12 -23.10
CA ARG A 625 -9.38 -18.99 -22.70
C ARG A 625 -8.79 -18.16 -21.56
N VAL A 626 -7.64 -18.58 -21.00
CA VAL A 626 -6.97 -17.80 -19.97
C VAL A 626 -6.46 -16.50 -20.59
N PRO A 627 -6.76 -15.33 -20.00
CA PRO A 627 -6.26 -14.05 -20.49
C PRO A 627 -4.73 -14.01 -20.55
N GLU A 628 -4.18 -12.91 -21.01
CA GLU A 628 -2.72 -12.68 -20.94
C GLU A 628 -2.19 -13.01 -19.54
N HIS A 629 -1.19 -13.87 -19.47
CA HIS A 629 -0.69 -14.43 -18.21
C HIS A 629 0.81 -14.70 -18.26
N GLU A 630 1.41 -14.88 -17.09
CA GLU A 630 2.80 -15.27 -16.92
C GLU A 630 2.91 -16.42 -15.91
N THR A 631 3.98 -17.21 -15.97
CA THR A 631 4.26 -18.27 -14.97
C THR A 631 4.52 -17.62 -13.61
N ALA A 632 4.01 -18.21 -12.52
CA ALA A 632 3.88 -17.57 -11.21
C ALA A 632 4.66 -18.25 -10.07
N TYR A 633 5.73 -18.98 -10.33
CA TYR A 633 6.63 -19.47 -9.26
C TYR A 633 7.34 -18.31 -8.56
N ALA A 634 7.84 -17.37 -9.34
CA ALA A 634 8.39 -16.10 -8.86
C ALA A 634 7.52 -14.93 -9.33
N MET A 635 7.48 -13.87 -8.56
CA MET A 635 6.82 -12.62 -8.94
C MET A 635 7.59 -11.40 -8.45
N THR A 636 7.32 -10.23 -9.05
CA THR A 636 7.90 -9.00 -8.53
C THR A 636 7.26 -8.61 -7.20
N ILE A 637 8.03 -7.88 -6.38
CA ILE A 637 7.52 -7.28 -5.14
C ILE A 637 6.29 -6.40 -5.42
N HIS A 638 6.27 -5.65 -6.53
CA HIS A 638 5.11 -4.85 -6.95
C HIS A 638 3.85 -5.69 -7.13
N LYS A 639 3.96 -6.84 -7.81
CA LYS A 639 2.84 -7.75 -8.04
C LYS A 639 2.37 -8.48 -6.77
N SER A 640 3.19 -8.49 -5.73
CA SER A 640 2.84 -9.07 -4.44
C SER A 640 2.04 -8.15 -3.53
N GLN A 641 1.85 -6.87 -3.90
CA GLN A 641 1.03 -5.94 -3.12
C GLN A 641 -0.38 -6.50 -2.90
N GLY A 642 -0.92 -6.30 -1.71
CA GLY A 642 -2.18 -6.91 -1.29
C GLY A 642 -2.11 -8.42 -1.00
N SER A 643 -0.92 -9.05 -1.07
CA SER A 643 -0.71 -10.47 -0.75
C SER A 643 0.19 -10.65 0.46
N GLU A 644 0.09 -11.80 1.11
CA GLU A 644 0.98 -12.21 2.20
C GLU A 644 1.18 -13.72 2.15
N PHE A 645 2.35 -14.18 2.57
CA PHE A 645 2.75 -15.57 2.49
C PHE A 645 3.32 -16.03 3.83
N ASP A 646 3.09 -17.28 4.20
CA ASP A 646 3.64 -17.83 5.43
C ASP A 646 5.17 -17.87 5.37
N LEU A 647 5.73 -18.30 4.23
CA LEU A 647 7.14 -18.25 3.92
C LEU A 647 7.38 -17.34 2.70
N THR A 648 8.11 -16.28 2.88
CA THR A 648 8.57 -15.43 1.79
C THR A 648 10.06 -15.62 1.57
N LEU A 649 10.44 -16.01 0.34
CA LEU A 649 11.81 -15.88 -0.11
C LEU A 649 11.91 -14.57 -0.91
N MET A 650 12.91 -13.78 -0.65
CA MET A 650 13.13 -12.51 -1.35
C MET A 650 14.55 -12.46 -1.88
N ILE A 651 14.70 -12.26 -3.18
CA ILE A 651 16.01 -12.11 -3.82
C ILE A 651 16.15 -10.72 -4.43
N LEU A 652 17.27 -10.06 -4.13
CA LEU A 652 17.66 -8.81 -4.75
C LEU A 652 18.75 -9.06 -5.81
N PRO A 653 18.82 -8.26 -6.91
CA PRO A 653 19.88 -8.41 -7.89
C PRO A 653 21.25 -8.07 -7.28
N PRO A 654 22.35 -8.68 -7.78
CA PRO A 654 23.69 -8.38 -7.31
C PRO A 654 24.11 -6.94 -7.63
N ASP A 655 23.74 -6.46 -8.81
CA ASP A 655 23.99 -5.11 -9.23
C ASP A 655 22.90 -4.15 -8.77
N PHE A 656 23.31 -2.94 -8.44
CA PHE A 656 22.36 -1.93 -8.02
C PHE A 656 21.44 -1.52 -9.18
N SER A 657 20.15 -1.55 -8.92
CA SER A 657 19.10 -1.04 -9.82
C SER A 657 18.37 0.13 -9.17
N PRO A 658 18.05 1.21 -9.91
CA PRO A 658 17.29 2.36 -9.38
C PRO A 658 15.92 2.00 -8.82
N ILE A 659 15.36 0.84 -9.18
CA ILE A 659 14.09 0.34 -8.61
C ILE A 659 14.24 -0.07 -7.14
N LEU A 660 15.47 -0.36 -6.69
CA LEU A 660 15.76 -0.73 -5.31
C LEU A 660 15.65 0.50 -4.41
N THR A 661 14.47 0.72 -3.88
CA THR A 661 14.17 1.77 -2.91
C THR A 661 13.83 1.18 -1.55
N ARG A 662 13.83 2.04 -0.54
CA ARG A 662 13.45 1.67 0.82
C ARG A 662 12.06 1.05 0.86
N GLU A 663 11.10 1.67 0.19
CA GLU A 663 9.71 1.23 0.13
C GLU A 663 9.56 -0.11 -0.58
N LEU A 664 10.37 -0.38 -1.63
CA LEU A 664 10.37 -1.67 -2.31
C LEU A 664 10.83 -2.77 -1.35
N ILE A 665 11.97 -2.56 -0.69
CA ILE A 665 12.54 -3.53 0.24
C ILE A 665 11.59 -3.76 1.41
N TYR A 666 11.05 -2.70 2.00
CA TYR A 666 10.07 -2.77 3.07
C TYR A 666 8.83 -3.57 2.65
N THR A 667 8.28 -3.26 1.46
CA THR A 667 7.09 -3.96 0.94
C THR A 667 7.37 -5.45 0.78
N GLY A 668 8.53 -5.84 0.22
CA GLY A 668 8.88 -7.24 0.03
C GLY A 668 9.01 -8.00 1.34
N ILE A 669 9.71 -7.43 2.33
CA ILE A 669 9.92 -8.05 3.64
C ILE A 669 8.60 -8.23 4.39
N THR A 670 7.72 -7.24 4.32
CA THR A 670 6.44 -7.27 5.03
C THR A 670 5.39 -8.17 4.39
N ARG A 671 5.70 -8.83 3.26
CA ARG A 671 4.86 -9.92 2.71
C ARG A 671 4.95 -11.21 3.52
N ALA A 672 6.04 -11.39 4.30
CA ALA A 672 6.20 -12.55 5.16
C ALA A 672 5.27 -12.48 6.38
N LYS A 673 4.54 -13.57 6.64
CA LYS A 673 3.72 -13.73 7.86
C LYS A 673 4.50 -14.39 8.98
N LYS A 674 5.23 -15.49 8.67
CA LYS A 674 5.88 -16.35 9.66
C LYS A 674 7.38 -16.41 9.47
N GLN A 675 7.86 -16.51 8.22
CA GLN A 675 9.28 -16.69 7.93
C GLN A 675 9.69 -15.88 6.70
N LEU A 676 10.88 -15.28 6.77
CA LEU A 676 11.54 -14.56 5.70
C LEU A 676 12.92 -15.17 5.43
N MET A 677 13.18 -15.53 4.18
CA MET A 677 14.53 -15.86 3.71
C MET A 677 14.99 -14.78 2.73
N LEU A 678 15.97 -13.99 3.12
CA LEU A 678 16.49 -12.88 2.34
C LEU A 678 17.80 -13.27 1.65
N PHE A 679 17.82 -13.20 0.33
CA PHE A 679 19.00 -13.44 -0.53
C PHE A 679 19.44 -12.12 -1.14
N ALA A 680 20.44 -11.50 -0.56
CA ALA A 680 20.86 -10.16 -0.98
C ALA A 680 22.33 -9.89 -0.63
N ASP A 681 23.03 -9.16 -1.50
CA ASP A 681 24.27 -8.52 -1.14
C ASP A 681 23.99 -7.28 -0.27
N MET A 682 24.71 -7.19 0.86
CA MET A 682 24.51 -6.09 1.80
C MET A 682 24.90 -4.74 1.24
N GLY A 683 25.86 -4.68 0.31
CA GLY A 683 26.26 -3.44 -0.38
C GLY A 683 25.10 -2.87 -1.20
N THR A 684 24.51 -3.71 -2.03
CA THR A 684 23.34 -3.36 -2.87
C THR A 684 22.12 -3.00 -2.02
N MET A 685 21.83 -3.79 -0.98
CA MET A 685 20.74 -3.52 -0.05
C MET A 685 20.91 -2.17 0.65
N LYS A 686 22.10 -1.87 1.20
CA LYS A 686 22.40 -0.60 1.88
C LYS A 686 22.24 0.61 0.98
N ARG A 687 22.60 0.49 -0.31
CA ARG A 687 22.35 1.54 -1.30
C ARG A 687 20.85 1.77 -1.49
N GLY A 688 20.06 0.71 -1.66
CA GLY A 688 18.60 0.81 -1.80
C GLY A 688 17.94 1.43 -0.58
N LEU A 689 18.36 1.09 0.64
CA LEU A 689 17.82 1.65 1.88
C LEU A 689 18.04 3.16 2.04
N LYS A 690 19.06 3.73 1.40
CA LYS A 690 19.31 5.17 1.39
C LYS A 690 18.40 5.93 0.43
N ILE A 691 17.82 5.23 -0.55
CA ILE A 691 16.97 5.82 -1.58
C ILE A 691 15.52 5.72 -1.14
N LYS A 692 14.91 6.87 -0.90
CA LYS A 692 13.47 6.99 -0.68
C LYS A 692 12.79 7.31 -2.00
N THR A 693 11.71 6.63 -2.31
CA THR A 693 10.90 6.96 -3.49
C THR A 693 10.37 8.38 -3.36
N GLN A 694 10.77 9.25 -4.26
CA GLN A 694 10.26 10.61 -4.35
C GLN A 694 9.39 10.73 -5.60
N ARG A 695 8.18 11.23 -5.43
CA ARG A 695 7.29 11.58 -6.52
C ARG A 695 6.95 13.04 -6.40
N ALA A 696 7.37 13.83 -7.39
CA ALA A 696 7.09 15.26 -7.41
C ALA A 696 5.58 15.49 -7.49
N SER A 697 5.05 16.28 -6.56
CA SER A 697 3.64 16.63 -6.42
C SER A 697 3.54 18.00 -5.75
N GLY A 698 2.52 18.77 -6.06
CA GLY A 698 2.18 20.01 -5.35
C GLY A 698 1.09 19.80 -4.29
N LEU A 699 0.57 18.58 -4.12
CA LEU A 699 -0.56 18.29 -3.24
C LEU A 699 -0.30 18.72 -1.80
N VAL A 700 0.90 18.45 -1.27
CA VAL A 700 1.28 18.84 0.09
C VAL A 700 1.21 20.37 0.24
N THR A 701 1.75 21.12 -0.71
CA THR A 701 1.69 22.59 -0.69
C THR A 701 0.25 23.11 -0.72
N ARG A 702 -0.62 22.47 -1.54
CA ARG A 702 -2.03 22.86 -1.65
C ARG A 702 -2.86 22.52 -0.41
N LEU A 703 -2.52 21.44 0.29
CA LEU A 703 -3.17 21.04 1.55
C LEU A 703 -2.68 21.87 2.74
N ASP A 704 -1.48 22.39 2.68
CA ASP A 704 -0.92 23.27 3.70
C ASP A 704 -1.10 24.74 3.32
N LYS A 705 -2.18 25.35 3.78
CA LYS A 705 -2.48 26.76 3.52
C LYS A 705 -1.41 27.75 3.98
N ARG A 706 -0.41 27.30 4.76
CA ARG A 706 0.71 28.14 5.22
C ARG A 706 1.83 28.22 4.17
N LEU A 707 1.84 27.26 3.22
CA LEU A 707 2.83 27.15 2.15
C LEU A 707 2.28 27.64 0.79
N ALA A 708 1.00 28.01 0.75
CA ALA A 708 0.31 28.48 -0.45
C ALA A 708 0.42 29.99 -0.65
#